data_af14656a47c00bcd5ec4798e5204d34f
#
_entry.id   af14656a47c00bcd5ec4798e5204d34f
#
_cell.length_a   1.000
_cell.length_b   1.000
_cell.length_c   1.000
_cell.angle_alpha   90.00
_cell.angle_beta   90.00
_cell.angle_gamma   90.00
#
_symmetry.space_group_name_H-M   'P 1'
#
loop_
_entity.id
_entity.type
_entity.pdbx_description
1 polymer ?
#
loop_
_entity_poly.entity_id
_entity_poly.type
_entity_poly.pdbx_seq_one_letter_code
_entity_poly.pdbx_strand_id
1 'polypeptide(L)'
;MLKFLINPEAEFETESVKNLIESKKVIYALSSTSSFDLNALIKLTKKNNFSSPKKSKKNFFQLKGAKRLFPWQAPRRRSPRVLHQLAKDPDAVNKIIIPVDVFWGKAPERQDHWVKLIFRDSWEAGSFLRNLLKVIFNGRQANVFFHKPLESKDIFSQQKTSEHLVLKTDRLLRARFRKNRQAKIGPDISNKRTLIHAILNSSSVKQEIKDSSNGSKKIEINQNRKAYKYAIEICSDISYPVIYLYDKALNWFWNSRYDGLEIIGIEKINDLAVGNSLIYTPSHRSHIDYLALSYELYTNNLMLPQIVAGKNLNLPILGRILRNGGAFFMRRSFGPNKLYSKVFFEHLRKLFQRGYSIEFFPEGGRTRTGRLLSPRPGIISMIIKSFQDMDERDVKFLPISISYEKVLEGKSHLKESRGQKKKKESLTSIFSTIGDFRGYLGNAYLQFGEPIDLKSFLNKHPPNWQDDVVDLNKDTEKKSWLYEVTPLLGNRIMTNINNATVVTSSSLFASAISDIVDEEIDKERLVTRIENLIKIIEISNYSNLIKLPNISSKQILEKIKKLKFYKAEGEKTLIMSKTEKNLMEFYKNNILHLLILQSYIFYKSRKKIVKSRLVTQFKEVFPQIKKDFFLDISLNQT
;
A
#
# COMPACT_ATOMS: atom_id res chain seq x y z
N MET A 1 -13.24 8.49 36.81
CA MET A 1 -13.24 9.63 35.88
C MET A 1 -12.75 9.26 34.47
N LEU A 2 -11.60 8.61 34.26
CA LEU A 2 -11.06 8.27 32.94
C LEU A 2 -11.88 7.28 32.08
N LYS A 3 -12.74 6.45 32.68
CA LYS A 3 -13.61 5.52 31.92
C LYS A 3 -14.59 6.19 30.96
N PHE A 4 -14.98 7.44 31.24
CA PHE A 4 -15.91 8.20 30.37
C PHE A 4 -15.24 8.80 29.13
N LEU A 5 -13.93 8.94 29.14
CA LEU A 5 -13.16 9.59 28.07
C LEU A 5 -12.84 8.66 26.88
N ILE A 6 -13.00 7.35 27.04
CA ILE A 6 -12.66 6.36 26.00
C ILE A 6 -13.88 6.15 25.09
N ASN A 7 -13.73 6.26 23.78
CA ASN A 7 -14.76 5.89 22.80
C ASN A 7 -14.28 4.67 21.99
N PRO A 8 -14.62 3.43 22.44
CA PRO A 8 -14.17 2.24 21.77
C PRO A 8 -15.06 1.89 20.58
N GLU A 9 -14.43 1.51 19.47
CA GLU A 9 -15.04 0.97 18.27
C GLU A 9 -14.61 -0.48 18.06
N ALA A 10 -15.53 -1.32 17.54
CA ALA A 10 -15.25 -2.73 17.28
C ALA A 10 -14.82 -2.93 15.84
N GLU A 11 -13.79 -3.71 15.65
CA GLU A 11 -13.34 -4.19 14.34
C GLU A 11 -13.19 -5.71 14.41
N PHE A 12 -13.76 -6.44 13.44
CA PHE A 12 -13.75 -7.91 13.41
C PHE A 12 -12.94 -8.39 12.22
N GLU A 13 -12.09 -9.41 12.42
CA GLU A 13 -11.32 -10.02 11.34
C GLU A 13 -12.24 -10.70 10.31
N THR A 14 -13.38 -11.26 10.76
CA THR A 14 -14.43 -11.84 9.89
C THR A 14 -15.79 -11.69 10.55
N GLU A 15 -16.89 -11.69 9.76
CA GLU A 15 -18.26 -11.62 10.28
C GLU A 15 -18.59 -12.81 11.20
N SER A 16 -18.01 -13.99 10.96
CA SER A 16 -18.16 -15.17 11.82
C SER A 16 -17.67 -14.94 13.25
N VAL A 17 -16.66 -14.10 13.45
CA VAL A 17 -16.14 -13.75 14.79
C VAL A 17 -17.18 -12.95 15.58
N LYS A 18 -17.90 -12.05 14.93
CA LYS A 18 -18.97 -11.26 15.54
C LYS A 18 -20.10 -12.19 16.04
N ASN A 19 -20.56 -13.10 15.20
CA ASN A 19 -21.61 -14.06 15.54
C ASN A 19 -21.21 -14.98 16.73
N LEU A 20 -19.93 -15.40 16.78
CA LEU A 20 -19.40 -16.18 17.91
C LEU A 20 -19.38 -15.40 19.23
N ILE A 21 -19.06 -14.10 19.19
CA ILE A 21 -19.06 -13.25 20.38
C ILE A 21 -20.48 -13.05 20.91
N GLU A 22 -21.44 -12.95 20.02
CA GLU A 22 -22.85 -12.86 20.35
C GLU A 22 -23.38 -14.14 21.04
N SER A 23 -22.83 -15.32 20.71
CA SER A 23 -23.21 -16.62 21.32
C SER A 23 -22.80 -16.77 22.79
N LYS A 24 -22.10 -15.82 23.39
CA LYS A 24 -21.73 -15.70 24.82
C LYS A 24 -20.82 -16.78 25.42
N LYS A 25 -20.31 -17.76 24.67
CA LYS A 25 -19.38 -18.82 25.14
C LYS A 25 -17.91 -18.54 24.82
N VAL A 26 -17.47 -17.27 24.95
CA VAL A 26 -16.13 -16.84 24.54
C VAL A 26 -15.25 -16.44 25.73
N ILE A 27 -13.94 -16.68 25.58
CA ILE A 27 -12.89 -16.23 26.48
C ILE A 27 -12.00 -15.24 25.72
N TYR A 28 -11.88 -14.02 26.22
CA TYR A 28 -11.05 -13.01 25.63
C TYR A 28 -9.59 -13.13 26.07
N ALA A 29 -8.67 -13.23 25.12
CA ALA A 29 -7.24 -13.16 25.36
C ALA A 29 -6.73 -11.78 24.92
N LEU A 30 -6.27 -10.95 25.86
CA LEU A 30 -5.68 -9.64 25.51
C LEU A 30 -4.16 -9.75 25.39
N SER A 31 -3.61 -9.08 24.40
CA SER A 31 -2.17 -9.04 24.13
C SER A 31 -1.37 -8.26 25.18
N SER A 32 -2.01 -7.36 25.93
CA SER A 32 -1.39 -6.48 26.91
C SER A 32 -1.96 -6.62 28.33
N THR A 33 -1.19 -6.18 29.33
CA THR A 33 -1.64 -6.09 30.73
C THR A 33 -2.23 -4.72 31.10
N SER A 34 -2.49 -3.87 30.11
CA SER A 34 -3.04 -2.52 30.30
C SER A 34 -4.45 -2.58 30.87
N SER A 35 -4.69 -1.85 31.97
CA SER A 35 -6.03 -1.66 32.53
C SER A 35 -6.93 -0.81 31.63
N PHE A 36 -6.34 0.06 30.80
CA PHE A 36 -7.04 0.89 29.83
C PHE A 36 -7.58 0.03 28.68
N ASP A 37 -6.79 -0.91 28.16
CA ASP A 37 -7.22 -1.84 27.11
C ASP A 37 -8.36 -2.73 27.59
N LEU A 38 -8.26 -3.23 28.83
CA LEU A 38 -9.36 -3.98 29.46
C LEU A 38 -10.61 -3.12 29.62
N ASN A 39 -10.47 -1.85 30.03
CA ASN A 39 -11.61 -0.95 30.18
C ASN A 39 -12.26 -0.60 28.82
N ALA A 40 -11.47 -0.45 27.77
CA ALA A 40 -11.98 -0.27 26.40
C ALA A 40 -12.81 -1.48 25.96
N LEU A 41 -12.30 -2.70 26.16
CA LEU A 41 -13.03 -3.93 25.87
C LEU A 41 -14.30 -4.05 26.70
N ILE A 42 -14.29 -3.76 28.02
CA ILE A 42 -15.47 -3.80 28.89
C ILE A 42 -16.52 -2.79 28.42
N LYS A 43 -16.12 -1.56 28.07
CA LYS A 43 -17.05 -0.54 27.59
C LYS A 43 -17.67 -0.93 26.26
N LEU A 44 -16.88 -1.45 25.33
CA LEU A 44 -17.33 -1.89 24.03
C LEU A 44 -18.31 -3.07 24.13
N THR A 45 -17.96 -4.10 24.90
CA THR A 45 -18.82 -5.28 25.06
C THR A 45 -20.14 -4.94 25.71
N LYS A 46 -20.20 -3.98 26.65
CA LYS A 46 -21.42 -3.46 27.20
C LYS A 46 -22.27 -2.69 26.18
N LYS A 47 -21.64 -1.84 25.37
CA LYS A 47 -22.31 -1.03 24.33
C LYS A 47 -23.00 -1.91 23.28
N ASN A 48 -22.40 -3.05 22.95
CA ASN A 48 -22.90 -3.94 21.88
C ASN A 48 -23.60 -5.20 22.43
N ASN A 49 -23.95 -5.26 23.72
CA ASN A 49 -24.58 -6.41 24.37
C ASN A 49 -23.81 -7.73 24.27
N PHE A 50 -22.49 -7.67 24.08
CA PHE A 50 -21.60 -8.82 24.05
C PHE A 50 -21.31 -9.35 25.46
N SER A 51 -20.78 -10.59 25.55
CA SER A 51 -20.31 -11.15 26.82
C SER A 51 -19.20 -10.29 27.42
N SER A 52 -19.48 -9.55 28.49
CA SER A 52 -18.50 -8.63 29.08
C SER A 52 -17.44 -9.38 29.90
N PRO A 53 -16.15 -8.99 29.80
CA PRO A 53 -15.07 -9.55 30.60
C PRO A 53 -15.31 -9.32 32.08
N LYS A 54 -15.39 -10.42 32.88
CA LYS A 54 -15.57 -10.39 34.34
C LYS A 54 -14.60 -11.35 35.01
N LYS A 55 -13.90 -10.90 36.06
CA LYS A 55 -12.99 -11.76 36.84
C LYS A 55 -13.71 -12.95 37.45
N SER A 56 -14.92 -12.74 37.95
CA SER A 56 -15.77 -13.80 38.55
C SER A 56 -16.13 -14.90 37.56
N LYS A 57 -16.32 -14.57 36.27
CA LYS A 57 -16.65 -15.52 35.21
C LYS A 57 -15.44 -16.19 34.56
N LYS A 58 -14.20 -15.77 34.91
CA LYS A 58 -12.93 -16.25 34.33
C LYS A 58 -12.91 -16.27 32.78
N ASN A 59 -13.70 -15.36 32.14
CA ASN A 59 -13.90 -15.30 30.70
C ASN A 59 -12.95 -14.34 30.00
N PHE A 60 -11.83 -13.95 30.64
CA PHE A 60 -10.74 -13.21 30.00
C PHE A 60 -9.42 -13.45 30.72
N PHE A 61 -8.33 -13.23 29.98
CA PHE A 61 -6.98 -13.16 30.54
C PHE A 61 -6.09 -12.20 29.72
N GLN A 62 -5.00 -11.78 30.35
CA GLN A 62 -4.03 -10.86 29.76
C GLN A 62 -2.67 -11.53 29.69
N LEU A 63 -2.01 -11.44 28.53
CA LEU A 63 -0.66 -11.98 28.34
C LEU A 63 0.38 -11.02 28.93
N LYS A 64 1.17 -11.52 29.89
CA LYS A 64 2.25 -10.73 30.50
C LYS A 64 3.51 -10.76 29.64
N GLY A 65 4.15 -9.62 29.49
CA GLY A 65 5.49 -9.50 28.91
C GLY A 65 6.55 -10.27 29.72
N ALA A 66 7.69 -10.55 29.11
CA ALA A 66 8.83 -11.11 29.81
C ALA A 66 9.39 -10.07 30.79
N LYS A 67 9.55 -10.44 32.06
CA LYS A 67 10.17 -9.61 33.07
C LYS A 67 11.57 -10.16 33.42
N ARG A 68 12.55 -9.27 33.57
CA ARG A 68 13.85 -9.57 34.19
C ARG A 68 13.74 -9.19 35.66
N LEU A 69 14.14 -10.09 36.55
CA LEU A 69 14.27 -9.76 37.98
C LEU A 69 15.54 -8.95 38.19
N PHE A 70 16.61 -9.27 37.43
CA PHE A 70 17.87 -8.53 37.45
C PHE A 70 18.38 -8.32 36.02
N PRO A 71 19.18 -7.27 35.72
CA PRO A 71 19.65 -6.93 34.38
C PRO A 71 20.40 -8.07 33.65
N TRP A 72 21.11 -8.90 34.42
CA TRP A 72 21.91 -10.05 33.91
C TRP A 72 21.12 -11.35 33.75
N GLN A 73 19.86 -11.42 34.22
CA GLN A 73 19.06 -12.62 34.09
C GLN A 73 18.30 -12.68 32.78
N ALA A 74 18.13 -13.89 32.22
CA ALA A 74 17.25 -14.10 31.09
C ALA A 74 15.80 -13.71 31.46
N PRO A 75 15.07 -13.04 30.56
CA PRO A 75 13.71 -12.61 30.85
C PRO A 75 12.80 -13.83 31.02
N ARG A 76 12.16 -13.97 32.19
CA ARG A 76 11.21 -15.05 32.48
C ARG A 76 9.78 -14.61 32.12
N ARG A 77 9.06 -15.50 31.40
CA ARG A 77 7.66 -15.33 31.06
C ARG A 77 6.82 -16.23 31.97
N ARG A 78 5.70 -15.68 32.44
CA ARG A 78 4.72 -16.45 33.22
C ARG A 78 3.41 -16.51 32.42
N SER A 79 2.90 -17.73 32.21
CA SER A 79 1.60 -17.95 31.59
C SER A 79 0.47 -17.51 32.54
N PRO A 80 -0.65 -17.00 32.01
CA PRO A 80 -1.79 -16.57 32.81
C PRO A 80 -2.42 -17.73 33.60
N ARG A 81 -2.81 -17.48 34.86
CA ARG A 81 -3.49 -18.49 35.71
C ARG A 81 -4.74 -19.06 35.07
N VAL A 82 -5.49 -18.27 34.31
CA VAL A 82 -6.69 -18.71 33.60
C VAL A 82 -6.37 -19.82 32.57
N LEU A 83 -5.23 -19.77 31.88
CA LEU A 83 -4.81 -20.85 30.98
C LEU A 83 -4.53 -22.16 31.73
N HIS A 84 -3.92 -22.08 32.93
CA HIS A 84 -3.70 -23.26 33.76
C HIS A 84 -5.01 -23.87 34.27
N GLN A 85 -6.02 -23.04 34.55
CA GLN A 85 -7.34 -23.51 34.94
C GLN A 85 -8.08 -24.14 33.76
N LEU A 86 -7.99 -23.53 32.56
CA LEU A 86 -8.57 -24.09 31.33
C LEU A 86 -7.95 -25.44 30.97
N ALA A 87 -6.65 -25.59 31.12
CA ALA A 87 -5.96 -26.85 30.81
C ALA A 87 -6.35 -28.01 31.76
N LYS A 88 -6.98 -27.72 32.90
CA LYS A 88 -7.51 -28.68 33.87
C LYS A 88 -9.02 -28.85 33.80
N ASP A 89 -9.71 -28.05 33.00
CA ASP A 89 -11.17 -28.05 32.90
C ASP A 89 -11.63 -29.02 31.81
N PRO A 90 -12.42 -30.06 32.15
CA PRO A 90 -12.94 -31.00 31.14
C PRO A 90 -13.79 -30.33 30.07
N ASP A 91 -14.51 -29.23 30.43
CA ASP A 91 -15.32 -28.45 29.49
C ASP A 91 -14.52 -27.45 28.66
N ALA A 92 -13.19 -27.39 28.81
CA ALA A 92 -12.34 -26.47 28.06
C ALA A 92 -12.42 -26.69 26.53
N VAL A 93 -12.69 -27.92 26.10
CA VAL A 93 -12.84 -28.29 24.69
C VAL A 93 -14.00 -27.53 24.02
N ASN A 94 -15.05 -27.15 24.78
CA ASN A 94 -16.22 -26.45 24.28
C ASN A 94 -16.11 -24.92 24.35
N LYS A 95 -14.99 -24.37 24.83
CA LYS A 95 -14.77 -22.93 24.95
C LYS A 95 -13.98 -22.40 23.76
N ILE A 96 -14.28 -21.18 23.35
CA ILE A 96 -13.66 -20.50 22.24
C ILE A 96 -12.79 -19.36 22.78
N ILE A 97 -11.50 -19.36 22.44
CA ILE A 97 -10.58 -18.27 22.82
C ILE A 97 -10.51 -17.27 21.67
N ILE A 98 -10.94 -16.04 21.94
CA ILE A 98 -10.84 -14.94 20.97
C ILE A 98 -9.70 -14.02 21.37
N PRO A 99 -8.64 -13.95 20.56
CA PRO A 99 -7.57 -12.98 20.76
C PRO A 99 -8.09 -11.56 20.47
N VAL A 100 -7.71 -10.60 21.34
CA VAL A 100 -8.17 -9.21 21.25
C VAL A 100 -6.97 -8.27 21.38
N ASP A 101 -6.78 -7.40 20.39
CA ASP A 101 -5.86 -6.27 20.46
C ASP A 101 -6.64 -4.96 20.61
N VAL A 102 -6.06 -4.00 21.33
CA VAL A 102 -6.62 -2.65 21.48
C VAL A 102 -5.59 -1.66 20.94
N PHE A 103 -5.98 -0.91 19.92
CA PHE A 103 -5.18 0.14 19.31
C PHE A 103 -5.73 1.51 19.67
N TRP A 104 -4.86 2.43 20.10
CA TRP A 104 -5.24 3.77 20.53
C TRP A 104 -4.93 4.81 19.46
N GLY A 105 -5.96 5.58 19.06
CA GLY A 105 -5.85 6.58 18.00
C GLY A 105 -5.84 5.99 16.59
N LYS A 106 -5.65 6.85 15.59
CA LYS A 106 -5.55 6.45 14.17
C LYS A 106 -4.19 5.83 13.82
N ALA A 107 -3.16 6.07 14.64
CA ALA A 107 -1.84 5.48 14.48
C ALA A 107 -1.58 4.43 15.54
N PRO A 108 -1.00 3.29 15.15
CA PRO A 108 -0.62 2.27 16.11
C PRO A 108 0.49 2.77 17.02
N GLU A 109 0.42 2.34 18.28
CA GLU A 109 1.39 2.62 19.32
C GLU A 109 2.83 2.31 18.91
N ARG A 110 3.56 3.31 18.48
CA ARG A 110 5.01 3.27 18.48
C ARG A 110 5.55 4.28 19.47
N GLN A 111 6.44 3.79 20.31
CA GLN A 111 7.12 4.60 21.32
C GLN A 111 8.07 5.56 20.59
N ASP A 112 7.65 6.80 20.44
CA ASP A 112 8.44 7.85 19.80
C ASP A 112 9.66 8.22 20.62
N HIS A 113 10.76 8.46 19.91
CA HIS A 113 12.03 8.86 20.52
C HIS A 113 11.94 10.13 21.37
N TRP A 114 11.09 11.09 21.00
CA TRP A 114 10.95 12.33 21.75
C TRP A 114 10.13 12.15 23.03
N VAL A 115 9.14 11.27 23.04
CA VAL A 115 8.43 10.86 24.25
C VAL A 115 9.38 10.10 25.19
N LYS A 116 10.29 9.27 24.64
CA LYS A 116 11.39 8.68 25.42
C LYS A 116 12.36 9.72 25.97
N LEU A 117 12.63 10.81 25.23
CA LEU A 117 13.51 11.90 25.68
C LEU A 117 12.89 12.71 26.82
N ILE A 118 11.58 12.99 26.75
CA ILE A 118 10.87 13.74 27.82
C ILE A 118 10.72 12.89 29.10
N PHE A 119 10.61 11.54 28.95
CA PHE A 119 10.36 10.63 30.08
C PHE A 119 11.53 9.68 30.38
N ARG A 120 12.76 9.99 29.91
CA ARG A 120 13.95 9.14 30.10
C ARG A 120 14.27 8.90 31.58
N ASP A 121 13.96 9.85 32.45
CA ASP A 121 14.18 9.74 33.89
C ASP A 121 12.94 9.26 34.67
N SER A 122 11.78 9.11 34.03
CA SER A 122 10.51 8.69 34.67
C SER A 122 10.00 7.33 34.23
N TRP A 123 10.85 6.49 33.60
CA TRP A 123 10.47 5.16 33.13
C TRP A 123 10.00 4.19 34.24
N GLU A 124 10.32 4.48 35.48
CA GLU A 124 9.82 3.79 36.67
C GLU A 124 8.51 4.39 37.21
N ALA A 125 8.13 5.59 36.81
CA ALA A 125 6.85 6.17 37.12
C ALA A 125 5.72 5.33 36.48
N GLY A 126 4.85 4.84 37.31
CA GLY A 126 3.91 3.77 37.10
C GLY A 126 3.11 3.83 35.80
N SER A 127 2.71 2.68 35.31
CA SER A 127 1.92 2.39 34.10
C SER A 127 0.71 3.32 33.84
N PHE A 128 0.19 3.98 34.86
CA PHE A 128 -0.94 4.90 34.80
C PHE A 128 -0.65 6.19 34.04
N LEU A 129 0.45 6.90 34.33
CA LEU A 129 0.80 8.16 33.66
C LEU A 129 1.10 7.96 32.18
N ARG A 130 1.77 6.86 31.84
CA ARG A 130 2.02 6.47 30.44
C ARG A 130 0.72 6.21 29.70
N ASN A 131 -0.23 5.52 30.30
CA ASN A 131 -1.51 5.22 29.68
C ASN A 131 -2.43 6.46 29.60
N LEU A 132 -2.33 7.38 30.57
CA LEU A 132 -3.01 8.67 30.52
C LEU A 132 -2.49 9.52 29.34
N LEU A 133 -1.18 9.57 29.16
CA LEU A 133 -0.57 10.27 28.04
C LEU A 133 -0.96 9.66 26.69
N LYS A 134 -1.08 8.33 26.58
CA LYS A 134 -1.60 7.68 25.39
C LYS A 134 -3.02 8.18 25.03
N VAL A 135 -3.91 8.28 26.00
CA VAL A 135 -5.28 8.81 25.79
C VAL A 135 -5.28 10.28 25.39
N ILE A 136 -4.39 11.08 25.98
CA ILE A 136 -4.28 12.52 25.69
C ILE A 136 -3.71 12.76 24.29
N PHE A 137 -2.63 12.05 23.90
CA PHE A 137 -1.94 12.28 22.63
C PHE A 137 -2.55 11.52 21.46
N ASN A 138 -3.09 10.32 21.67
CA ASN A 138 -3.71 9.50 20.62
C ASN A 138 -5.23 9.71 20.48
N GLY A 139 -5.82 10.64 21.25
CA GLY A 139 -7.24 10.92 21.25
C GLY A 139 -8.08 9.90 22.03
N ARG A 140 -9.41 10.12 22.04
CA ARG A 140 -10.37 9.31 22.81
C ARG A 140 -10.78 8.02 22.12
N GLN A 141 -10.40 7.82 20.87
CA GLN A 141 -10.78 6.65 20.07
C GLN A 141 -9.88 5.46 20.40
N ALA A 142 -10.49 4.31 20.63
CA ALA A 142 -9.82 3.03 20.86
C ALA A 142 -10.42 1.98 19.92
N ASN A 143 -9.66 1.47 18.97
CA ASN A 143 -10.09 0.39 18.10
C ASN A 143 -9.83 -0.95 18.77
N VAL A 144 -10.89 -1.68 19.08
CA VAL A 144 -10.82 -3.01 19.67
C VAL A 144 -10.98 -4.03 18.55
N PHE A 145 -9.89 -4.70 18.23
CA PHE A 145 -9.82 -5.66 17.14
C PHE A 145 -9.97 -7.09 17.65
N PHE A 146 -10.98 -7.80 17.12
CA PHE A 146 -11.27 -9.19 17.45
C PHE A 146 -10.74 -10.09 16.33
N HIS A 147 -9.77 -10.95 16.69
CA HIS A 147 -9.13 -11.88 15.75
C HIS A 147 -9.92 -13.18 15.60
N LYS A 148 -9.61 -13.93 14.54
CA LYS A 148 -10.13 -15.30 14.34
C LYS A 148 -9.94 -16.14 15.60
N PRO A 149 -10.94 -16.91 16.01
CA PRO A 149 -10.91 -17.69 17.23
C PRO A 149 -9.83 -18.77 17.18
N LEU A 150 -9.35 -19.15 18.36
CA LEU A 150 -8.62 -20.40 18.56
C LEU A 150 -9.61 -21.42 19.11
N GLU A 151 -9.88 -22.46 18.33
CA GLU A 151 -10.74 -23.54 18.80
C GLU A 151 -10.01 -24.35 19.87
N SER A 152 -10.63 -24.42 21.05
CA SER A 152 -10.05 -25.16 22.16
C SER A 152 -9.93 -26.65 21.85
N LYS A 153 -10.77 -27.19 20.96
CA LYS A 153 -10.67 -28.57 20.44
C LYS A 153 -9.31 -28.88 19.88
N ASP A 154 -8.74 -27.99 19.05
CA ASP A 154 -7.43 -28.20 18.39
C ASP A 154 -6.25 -28.19 19.37
N ILE A 155 -6.48 -27.62 20.56
CA ILE A 155 -5.45 -27.41 21.56
C ILE A 155 -5.55 -28.45 22.68
N PHE A 156 -6.77 -28.68 23.21
CA PHE A 156 -7.01 -29.46 24.43
C PHE A 156 -7.46 -30.91 24.17
N SER A 157 -7.73 -31.30 22.92
CA SER A 157 -8.07 -32.69 22.56
C SER A 157 -6.88 -33.66 22.59
N GLN A 158 -5.66 -33.17 22.69
CA GLN A 158 -4.46 -34.02 22.71
C GLN A 158 -4.16 -34.51 24.15
N GLN A 159 -3.88 -35.81 24.34
CA GLN A 159 -3.43 -36.42 25.61
C GLN A 159 -1.99 -35.95 25.95
N LYS A 160 -1.85 -34.70 26.39
CA LYS A 160 -0.59 -34.11 26.83
C LYS A 160 -0.74 -33.49 28.20
N THR A 161 0.38 -33.35 28.92
CA THR A 161 0.36 -32.73 30.25
C THR A 161 -0.23 -31.31 30.22
N SER A 162 -0.97 -30.91 31.25
CA SER A 162 -1.58 -29.58 31.32
C SER A 162 -0.61 -28.44 31.18
N GLU A 163 0.64 -28.59 31.63
CA GLU A 163 1.72 -27.60 31.43
C GLU A 163 2.12 -27.45 29.98
N HIS A 164 2.23 -28.54 29.24
CA HIS A 164 2.58 -28.49 27.81
C HIS A 164 1.47 -27.79 27.00
N LEU A 165 0.20 -28.04 27.33
CA LEU A 165 -0.95 -27.39 26.68
C LEU A 165 -0.99 -25.88 26.94
N VAL A 166 -0.70 -25.46 28.19
CA VAL A 166 -0.60 -24.03 28.56
C VAL A 166 0.53 -23.35 27.79
N LEU A 167 1.71 -23.96 27.72
CA LEU A 167 2.86 -23.40 26.99
C LEU A 167 2.60 -23.33 25.48
N LYS A 168 1.97 -24.35 24.90
CA LYS A 168 1.57 -24.36 23.48
C LYS A 168 0.60 -23.23 23.19
N THR A 169 -0.46 -23.09 24.00
CA THR A 169 -1.47 -22.04 23.84
C THR A 169 -0.86 -20.64 23.99
N ASP A 170 -0.02 -20.40 24.99
CA ASP A 170 0.66 -19.11 25.19
C ASP A 170 1.57 -18.77 23.99
N ARG A 171 2.30 -19.75 23.45
CA ARG A 171 3.14 -19.57 22.26
C ARG A 171 2.31 -19.24 21.02
N LEU A 172 1.22 -19.98 20.78
CA LEU A 172 0.32 -19.76 19.64
C LEU A 172 -0.32 -18.37 19.68
N LEU A 173 -0.86 -17.97 20.85
CA LEU A 173 -1.45 -16.65 21.04
C LEU A 173 -0.44 -15.54 20.78
N ARG A 174 0.77 -15.64 21.33
CA ARG A 174 1.83 -14.64 21.12
C ARG A 174 2.30 -14.58 19.68
N ALA A 175 2.42 -15.71 19.00
CA ALA A 175 2.78 -15.77 17.58
C ALA A 175 1.68 -15.08 16.75
N ARG A 176 0.40 -15.37 17.04
CA ARG A 176 -0.75 -14.75 16.36
C ARG A 176 -0.81 -13.25 16.59
N PHE A 177 -0.71 -12.78 17.84
CA PHE A 177 -0.65 -11.35 18.15
C PHE A 177 0.51 -10.66 17.46
N ARG A 178 1.69 -11.29 17.42
CA ARG A 178 2.85 -10.72 16.72
C ARG A 178 2.59 -10.61 15.22
N LYS A 179 2.05 -11.67 14.59
CA LYS A 179 1.74 -11.71 13.16
C LYS A 179 0.70 -10.64 12.80
N ASN A 180 -0.39 -10.54 13.56
CA ASN A 180 -1.48 -9.59 13.32
C ASN A 180 -1.05 -8.14 13.61
N ARG A 181 -0.28 -7.94 14.68
CA ARG A 181 0.27 -6.63 15.00
C ARG A 181 1.25 -6.15 13.93
N GLN A 182 2.06 -7.04 13.37
CA GLN A 182 2.94 -6.72 12.24
C GLN A 182 2.15 -6.35 10.97
N ALA A 183 1.00 -6.98 10.73
CA ALA A 183 0.16 -6.66 9.58
C ALA A 183 -0.46 -5.25 9.69
N LYS A 184 -0.91 -4.84 10.89
CA LYS A 184 -1.55 -3.53 11.12
C LYS A 184 -0.56 -2.41 11.42
N ILE A 185 0.44 -2.68 12.23
CA ILE A 185 1.41 -1.68 12.74
C ILE A 185 2.73 -1.72 11.96
N GLY A 186 3.00 -2.83 11.30
CA GLY A 186 4.30 -3.14 10.75
C GLY A 186 5.31 -3.57 11.83
N PRO A 187 6.51 -3.97 11.41
CA PRO A 187 7.57 -4.37 12.31
C PRO A 187 8.11 -3.19 13.11
N ASP A 188 8.74 -3.47 14.23
CA ASP A 188 9.40 -2.46 15.06
C ASP A 188 10.56 -1.80 14.30
N ILE A 189 10.35 -0.57 13.80
CA ILE A 189 11.34 0.24 13.08
C ILE A 189 12.23 1.01 14.06
N SER A 190 12.07 0.86 15.35
CA SER A 190 12.55 1.78 16.36
C SER A 190 14.05 2.12 16.29
N ASN A 191 14.79 1.55 15.32
CA ASN A 191 16.19 1.89 15.20
C ASN A 191 16.77 1.78 13.79
N LYS A 192 16.78 2.89 13.03
CA LYS A 192 17.53 3.03 11.77
C LYS A 192 18.97 2.54 11.90
N ARG A 193 19.63 2.80 13.06
CA ARG A 193 21.00 2.34 13.33
C ARG A 193 21.09 0.82 13.33
N THR A 194 20.10 0.12 13.92
CA THR A 194 20.03 -1.35 13.92
C THR A 194 19.84 -1.91 12.51
N LEU A 195 19.04 -1.25 11.67
CA LEU A 195 18.87 -1.66 10.27
C LEU A 195 20.17 -1.47 9.48
N ILE A 196 20.81 -0.30 9.59
CA ILE A 196 22.11 -0.02 8.95
C ILE A 196 23.16 -1.03 9.41
N HIS A 197 23.24 -1.30 10.71
CA HIS A 197 24.18 -2.30 11.25
C HIS A 197 23.91 -3.71 10.72
N ALA A 198 22.64 -4.12 10.60
CA ALA A 198 22.27 -5.41 10.03
C ALA A 198 22.62 -5.54 8.54
N ILE A 199 22.50 -4.44 7.77
CA ILE A 199 22.91 -4.39 6.36
C ILE A 199 24.44 -4.53 6.23
N LEU A 200 25.18 -3.74 6.97
CA LEU A 200 26.66 -3.73 6.91
C LEU A 200 27.29 -5.06 7.39
N ASN A 201 26.60 -5.76 8.29
CA ASN A 201 27.04 -7.06 8.80
C ASN A 201 26.55 -8.26 7.98
N SER A 202 25.80 -8.02 6.88
CA SER A 202 25.42 -9.12 5.98
C SER A 202 26.63 -9.74 5.28
N SER A 203 26.54 -11.04 5.00
CA SER A 203 27.60 -11.78 4.32
C SER A 203 27.94 -11.19 2.95
N SER A 204 26.92 -10.82 2.19
CA SER A 204 27.06 -10.26 0.84
C SER A 204 27.80 -8.92 0.81
N VAL A 205 27.50 -8.01 1.75
CA VAL A 205 28.19 -6.70 1.84
C VAL A 205 29.61 -6.86 2.35
N LYS A 206 29.84 -7.73 3.35
CA LYS A 206 31.19 -8.01 3.85
C LYS A 206 32.08 -8.65 2.80
N GLN A 207 31.54 -9.60 2.03
CA GLN A 207 32.29 -10.26 0.96
C GLN A 207 32.68 -9.24 -0.11
N GLU A 208 31.74 -8.39 -0.58
CA GLU A 208 32.03 -7.34 -1.57
C GLU A 208 33.11 -6.36 -1.09
N ILE A 209 33.07 -5.98 0.20
CA ILE A 209 34.10 -5.12 0.80
C ILE A 209 35.47 -5.81 0.77
N LYS A 210 35.51 -7.10 1.12
CA LYS A 210 36.74 -7.89 1.14
C LYS A 210 37.30 -8.07 -0.28
N ASP A 211 36.46 -8.44 -1.24
CA ASP A 211 36.85 -8.65 -2.64
C ASP A 211 37.39 -7.35 -3.28
N SER A 212 36.71 -6.22 -3.03
CA SER A 212 37.11 -4.91 -3.54
C SER A 212 38.32 -4.31 -2.83
N SER A 213 38.74 -4.87 -1.69
CA SER A 213 39.90 -4.41 -0.91
C SER A 213 41.23 -5.01 -1.34
N ASN A 214 41.21 -6.12 -2.10
CA ASN A 214 42.40 -6.86 -2.54
C ASN A 214 43.43 -7.09 -1.40
N GLY A 215 42.96 -7.37 -0.17
CA GLY A 215 43.81 -7.59 1.02
C GLY A 215 44.35 -6.33 1.70
N SER A 216 44.13 -5.13 1.15
CA SER A 216 44.59 -3.87 1.74
C SER A 216 43.66 -3.38 2.85
N LYS A 217 44.11 -3.36 4.12
CA LYS A 217 43.34 -2.82 5.26
C LYS A 217 42.89 -1.36 5.07
N LYS A 218 43.72 -0.54 4.41
CA LYS A 218 43.38 0.88 4.16
C LYS A 218 42.19 1.00 3.19
N ILE A 219 42.18 0.17 2.13
CA ILE A 219 41.07 0.13 1.17
C ILE A 219 39.83 -0.44 1.85
N GLU A 220 39.94 -1.49 2.63
CA GLU A 220 38.83 -2.10 3.38
C GLU A 220 38.14 -1.09 4.30
N ILE A 221 38.89 -0.31 5.09
CA ILE A 221 38.36 0.76 5.95
C ILE A 221 37.59 1.79 5.10
N ASN A 222 38.13 2.17 3.93
CA ASN A 222 37.48 3.13 3.05
C ASN A 222 36.18 2.55 2.45
N GLN A 223 36.18 1.28 2.02
CA GLN A 223 34.98 0.60 1.52
C GLN A 223 33.89 0.47 2.61
N ASN A 224 34.28 0.14 3.85
CA ASN A 224 33.36 0.14 5.00
C ASN A 224 32.72 1.51 5.22
N ARG A 225 33.51 2.60 5.14
CA ARG A 225 32.98 3.99 5.23
C ARG A 225 32.02 4.30 4.09
N LYS A 226 32.33 3.85 2.86
CA LYS A 226 31.45 4.03 1.70
C LYS A 226 30.13 3.25 1.87
N ALA A 227 30.20 1.98 2.29
CA ALA A 227 29.03 1.16 2.58
C ALA A 227 28.11 1.80 3.62
N TYR A 228 28.68 2.34 4.70
CA TYR A 228 27.94 3.09 5.72
C TYR A 228 27.25 4.35 5.15
N LYS A 229 27.96 5.13 4.32
CA LYS A 229 27.39 6.30 3.64
C LYS A 229 26.25 5.90 2.71
N TYR A 230 26.37 4.79 1.96
CA TYR A 230 25.31 4.27 1.10
C TYR A 230 24.09 3.81 1.92
N ALA A 231 24.29 3.10 3.02
CA ALA A 231 23.20 2.70 3.90
C ALA A 231 22.44 3.90 4.49
N ILE A 232 23.15 4.97 4.90
CA ILE A 232 22.51 6.24 5.33
C ILE A 232 21.76 6.92 4.18
N GLU A 233 22.34 6.91 2.95
CA GLU A 233 21.71 7.49 1.76
C GLU A 233 20.40 6.78 1.44
N ILE A 234 20.36 5.45 1.57
CA ILE A 234 19.23 4.61 1.21
C ILE A 234 18.13 4.62 2.30
N CYS A 235 18.46 4.29 3.54
CA CYS A 235 17.47 3.97 4.58
C CYS A 235 16.50 5.11 4.90
N SER A 236 15.23 4.77 5.08
CA SER A 236 14.19 5.63 5.65
C SER A 236 14.44 5.90 7.15
N ASP A 237 13.67 6.81 7.71
CA ASP A 237 13.76 7.22 9.13
C ASP A 237 12.37 7.65 9.62
N ILE A 238 11.42 6.70 9.64
CA ILE A 238 10.01 7.01 9.93
C ILE A 238 9.86 7.69 11.29
N SER A 239 9.09 8.79 11.30
CA SER A 239 8.78 9.58 12.48
C SER A 239 7.27 9.77 12.61
N TYR A 240 6.66 9.22 13.66
CA TYR A 240 5.22 9.31 13.90
C TYR A 240 4.70 10.73 14.11
N PRO A 241 5.40 11.65 14.81
CA PRO A 241 4.99 13.04 14.87
C PRO A 241 4.86 13.68 13.49
N VAL A 242 5.79 13.34 12.56
CA VAL A 242 5.75 13.84 11.18
C VAL A 242 4.59 13.21 10.41
N ILE A 243 4.33 11.91 10.59
CA ILE A 243 3.18 11.23 9.98
C ILE A 243 1.86 11.84 10.47
N TYR A 244 1.76 12.15 11.76
CA TYR A 244 0.57 12.83 12.30
C TYR A 244 0.36 14.22 11.69
N LEU A 245 1.44 14.98 11.48
CA LEU A 245 1.36 16.26 10.77
C LEU A 245 0.92 16.07 9.31
N TYR A 246 1.42 15.03 8.65
CA TYR A 246 0.97 14.68 7.31
C TYR A 246 -0.53 14.32 7.28
N ASP A 247 -1.01 13.51 8.22
CA ASP A 247 -2.44 13.19 8.33
C ASP A 247 -3.29 14.46 8.40
N LYS A 248 -2.93 15.42 9.26
CA LYS A 248 -3.68 16.67 9.40
C LYS A 248 -3.61 17.53 8.15
N ALA A 249 -2.43 17.67 7.55
CA ALA A 249 -2.23 18.47 6.35
C ALA A 249 -2.95 17.85 5.13
N LEU A 250 -2.86 16.52 4.97
CA LEU A 250 -3.50 15.81 3.87
C LEU A 250 -5.03 15.74 4.04
N ASN A 251 -5.52 15.53 5.26
CA ASN A 251 -6.96 15.60 5.53
C ASN A 251 -7.53 16.97 5.15
N TRP A 252 -6.85 18.06 5.55
CA TRP A 252 -7.24 19.39 5.12
C TRP A 252 -7.20 19.54 3.59
N PHE A 253 -6.12 19.06 2.95
CA PHE A 253 -5.95 19.17 1.50
C PHE A 253 -7.04 18.42 0.72
N TRP A 254 -7.31 17.15 1.06
CA TRP A 254 -8.31 16.32 0.39
C TRP A 254 -9.74 16.87 0.56
N ASN A 255 -10.05 17.45 1.72
CA ASN A 255 -11.38 18.01 1.99
C ASN A 255 -11.55 19.48 1.55
N SER A 256 -10.45 20.21 1.28
CA SER A 256 -10.52 21.61 0.87
C SER A 256 -10.34 21.84 -0.62
N ARG A 257 -9.58 20.96 -1.30
CA ARG A 257 -9.23 21.07 -2.73
C ARG A 257 -9.92 20.03 -3.59
N TYR A 258 -10.12 18.85 -3.03
CA TYR A 258 -10.90 17.78 -3.62
C TYR A 258 -12.23 17.60 -2.89
N ASP A 259 -13.18 16.92 -3.49
CA ASP A 259 -14.40 16.43 -2.81
C ASP A 259 -14.11 15.18 -1.96
N GLY A 260 -12.86 14.86 -1.77
CA GLY A 260 -12.35 13.71 -1.04
C GLY A 260 -11.46 12.82 -1.89
N LEU A 261 -10.88 11.87 -1.20
CA LEU A 261 -10.13 10.74 -1.79
C LEU A 261 -10.93 9.47 -1.51
N GLU A 262 -11.35 8.79 -2.57
CA GLU A 262 -12.12 7.55 -2.48
C GLU A 262 -11.21 6.35 -2.71
N ILE A 263 -11.23 5.41 -1.77
CA ILE A 263 -10.46 4.17 -1.88
C ILE A 263 -11.39 2.98 -2.05
N ILE A 264 -11.11 2.13 -3.06
CA ILE A 264 -11.95 1.00 -3.45
C ILE A 264 -11.15 -0.29 -3.33
N GLY A 265 -11.69 -1.29 -2.62
CA GLY A 265 -11.08 -2.62 -2.46
C GLY A 265 -10.09 -2.72 -1.30
N ILE A 266 -10.05 -1.75 -0.38
CA ILE A 266 -9.14 -1.76 0.78
C ILE A 266 -9.51 -2.82 1.82
N GLU A 267 -10.76 -3.27 1.86
CA GLU A 267 -11.29 -4.22 2.83
C GLU A 267 -10.51 -5.56 2.80
N LYS A 268 -10.10 -5.96 1.60
CA LYS A 268 -9.35 -7.20 1.35
C LYS A 268 -7.89 -7.14 1.84
N ILE A 269 -7.35 -5.93 2.05
CA ILE A 269 -5.92 -5.74 2.32
C ILE A 269 -5.55 -6.24 3.71
N ASN A 270 -6.43 -6.13 4.69
CA ASN A 270 -6.20 -6.65 6.04
C ASN A 270 -5.89 -8.15 6.03
N ASP A 271 -6.68 -8.93 5.29
CA ASP A 271 -6.50 -10.39 5.18
C ASP A 271 -5.22 -10.74 4.41
N LEU A 272 -4.94 -10.00 3.34
CA LEU A 272 -3.73 -10.18 2.55
C LEU A 272 -2.45 -9.81 3.32
N ALA A 273 -2.52 -8.86 4.26
CA ALA A 273 -1.35 -8.43 5.05
C ALA A 273 -0.90 -9.48 6.09
N VAL A 274 -1.81 -10.38 6.50
CA VAL A 274 -1.50 -11.38 7.51
C VAL A 274 -0.56 -12.46 6.96
N GLY A 275 0.72 -12.39 7.35
CA GLY A 275 1.75 -13.38 6.96
C GLY A 275 2.41 -13.13 5.62
N ASN A 276 2.01 -12.12 4.88
CA ASN A 276 2.60 -11.74 3.61
C ASN A 276 3.36 -10.41 3.70
N SER A 277 4.30 -10.20 2.80
CA SER A 277 4.90 -8.90 2.53
C SER A 277 4.17 -8.27 1.34
N LEU A 278 3.51 -7.14 1.58
CA LEU A 278 2.72 -6.46 0.55
C LEU A 278 3.58 -5.48 -0.24
N ILE A 279 3.43 -5.50 -1.55
CA ILE A 279 4.10 -4.59 -2.48
C ILE A 279 3.05 -3.81 -3.24
N TYR A 280 2.87 -2.56 -2.86
CA TYR A 280 1.96 -1.65 -3.52
C TYR A 280 2.58 -1.11 -4.80
N THR A 281 1.88 -1.26 -5.91
CA THR A 281 2.33 -0.85 -7.24
C THR A 281 1.31 0.08 -7.90
N PRO A 282 1.23 1.35 -7.45
CA PRO A 282 0.30 2.31 -8.01
C PRO A 282 0.76 2.83 -9.40
N SER A 283 -0.21 3.22 -10.23
CA SER A 283 0.04 4.05 -11.41
C SER A 283 0.52 5.43 -11.01
N HIS A 284 1.32 6.11 -11.85
CA HIS A 284 1.95 7.38 -11.49
C HIS A 284 1.48 8.54 -12.36
N ARG A 285 0.56 9.34 -11.85
CA ARG A 285 -0.09 10.46 -12.56
C ARG A 285 0.26 11.83 -12.00
N SER A 286 0.51 11.92 -10.69
CA SER A 286 0.74 13.17 -9.96
C SER A 286 1.84 13.02 -8.90
N HIS A 287 2.44 14.11 -8.47
CA HIS A 287 3.36 14.11 -7.31
C HIS A 287 2.69 13.77 -5.98
N ILE A 288 1.36 13.83 -5.93
CA ILE A 288 0.61 13.55 -4.71
C ILE A 288 0.27 12.05 -4.54
N ASP A 289 0.51 11.22 -5.56
CA ASP A 289 0.11 9.80 -5.57
C ASP A 289 0.66 9.03 -4.37
N TYR A 290 1.96 9.19 -4.04
CA TYR A 290 2.59 8.52 -2.90
C TYR A 290 2.06 8.99 -1.54
N LEU A 291 1.56 10.22 -1.46
CA LEU A 291 0.91 10.74 -0.25
C LEU A 291 -0.54 10.24 -0.15
N ALA A 292 -1.23 10.08 -1.28
CA ALA A 292 -2.60 9.60 -1.32
C ALA A 292 -2.73 8.19 -0.78
N LEU A 293 -1.91 7.25 -1.26
CA LEU A 293 -1.93 5.87 -0.78
C LEU A 293 -1.54 5.78 0.70
N SER A 294 -0.45 6.44 1.10
CA SER A 294 -0.01 6.46 2.49
C SER A 294 -1.07 7.06 3.43
N TYR A 295 -1.76 8.12 3.01
CA TYR A 295 -2.85 8.74 3.77
C TYR A 295 -4.00 7.75 3.99
N GLU A 296 -4.46 7.09 2.93
CA GLU A 296 -5.56 6.12 3.02
C GLU A 296 -5.20 4.89 3.84
N LEU A 297 -4.00 4.35 3.68
CA LEU A 297 -3.55 3.23 4.52
C LEU A 297 -3.51 3.63 6.00
N TYR A 298 -3.03 4.83 6.31
CA TYR A 298 -2.97 5.33 7.67
C TYR A 298 -4.37 5.54 8.28
N THR A 299 -5.30 6.16 7.55
CA THR A 299 -6.67 6.40 8.03
C THR A 299 -7.46 5.12 8.22
N ASN A 300 -7.12 4.06 7.47
CA ASN A 300 -7.71 2.73 7.59
C ASN A 300 -6.94 1.79 8.54
N ASN A 301 -6.06 2.34 9.38
CA ASN A 301 -5.28 1.58 10.38
C ASN A 301 -4.42 0.45 9.78
N LEU A 302 -3.91 0.67 8.56
CA LEU A 302 -3.00 -0.24 7.88
C LEU A 302 -1.54 0.23 8.02
N MET A 303 -0.61 -0.71 7.86
CA MET A 303 0.81 -0.41 7.90
C MET A 303 1.21 0.52 6.76
N LEU A 304 1.91 1.61 7.10
CA LEU A 304 2.53 2.49 6.11
C LEU A 304 3.65 1.77 5.35
N PRO A 305 3.67 1.87 4.01
CA PRO A 305 4.71 1.27 3.22
C PRO A 305 6.03 2.03 3.32
N GLN A 306 7.12 1.33 3.04
CA GLN A 306 8.40 1.94 2.72
C GLN A 306 8.39 2.36 1.25
N ILE A 307 8.46 3.66 0.97
CA ILE A 307 8.25 4.22 -0.36
C ILE A 307 9.58 4.35 -1.11
N VAL A 308 9.67 3.74 -2.30
CA VAL A 308 10.84 3.89 -3.17
C VAL A 308 10.83 5.26 -3.82
N ALA A 309 11.80 6.10 -3.47
CA ALA A 309 11.95 7.44 -4.03
C ALA A 309 13.25 7.59 -4.83
N GLY A 310 13.24 8.41 -5.87
CA GLY A 310 14.45 8.73 -6.63
C GLY A 310 15.43 9.58 -5.81
N LYS A 311 16.74 9.31 -5.92
CA LYS A 311 17.80 10.08 -5.23
C LYS A 311 17.72 11.59 -5.48
N ASN A 312 17.17 12.03 -6.62
CA ASN A 312 16.99 13.45 -6.93
C ASN A 312 16.09 14.19 -5.92
N LEU A 313 15.24 13.46 -5.19
CA LEU A 313 14.38 14.01 -4.11
C LEU A 313 15.09 14.04 -2.75
N ASN A 314 16.30 13.49 -2.66
CA ASN A 314 17.10 13.47 -1.43
C ASN A 314 17.85 14.81 -1.21
N LEU A 315 17.09 15.90 -1.16
CA LEU A 315 17.60 17.23 -0.83
C LEU A 315 17.67 17.42 0.70
N PRO A 316 18.48 18.34 1.22
CA PRO A 316 18.72 18.44 2.68
C PRO A 316 17.48 18.51 3.56
N ILE A 317 16.49 19.31 3.19
CA ILE A 317 15.24 19.46 3.96
C ILE A 317 14.20 18.44 3.47
N LEU A 318 13.95 18.39 2.15
CA LEU A 318 12.98 17.49 1.53
C LEU A 318 13.30 16.03 1.85
N GLY A 319 14.54 15.63 1.62
CA GLY A 319 14.95 14.26 1.87
C GLY A 319 14.71 13.82 3.31
N ARG A 320 14.89 14.72 4.30
CA ARG A 320 14.58 14.43 5.70
C ARG A 320 13.07 14.26 5.91
N ILE A 321 12.26 15.18 5.37
CA ILE A 321 10.80 15.15 5.47
C ILE A 321 10.26 13.85 4.84
N LEU A 322 10.68 13.51 3.61
CA LEU A 322 10.27 12.28 2.94
C LEU A 322 10.72 11.01 3.67
N ARG A 323 11.96 10.97 4.23
CA ARG A 323 12.43 9.84 5.04
C ARG A 323 11.55 9.63 6.27
N ASN A 324 11.16 10.72 6.92
CA ASN A 324 10.30 10.66 8.10
C ASN A 324 8.89 10.18 7.76
N GLY A 325 8.46 10.32 6.51
CA GLY A 325 7.22 9.74 5.97
C GLY A 325 7.36 8.30 5.44
N GLY A 326 8.55 7.68 5.52
CA GLY A 326 8.76 6.31 5.08
C GLY A 326 9.51 6.16 3.75
N ALA A 327 9.91 7.26 3.10
CA ALA A 327 10.65 7.17 1.85
C ALA A 327 12.10 6.67 2.06
N PHE A 328 12.54 5.76 1.20
CA PHE A 328 13.95 5.39 1.05
C PHE A 328 14.42 5.67 -0.38
N PHE A 329 15.72 5.95 -0.55
CA PHE A 329 16.19 6.53 -1.79
C PHE A 329 16.97 5.56 -2.65
N MET A 330 16.62 5.54 -3.95
CA MET A 330 17.26 4.72 -4.97
C MET A 330 17.94 5.60 -6.04
N ARG A 331 19.13 5.24 -6.46
CA ARG A 331 19.77 5.84 -7.63
C ARG A 331 19.10 5.34 -8.91
N ARG A 332 19.01 6.19 -9.93
CA ARG A 332 18.40 5.81 -11.23
C ARG A 332 19.15 4.70 -11.95
N SER A 333 20.45 4.62 -11.74
CA SER A 333 21.32 3.58 -12.25
C SER A 333 22.31 3.21 -11.16
N PHE A 334 22.55 1.93 -10.98
CA PHE A 334 23.58 1.45 -10.06
C PHE A 334 24.97 1.49 -10.72
N GLY A 335 25.03 1.47 -12.07
CA GLY A 335 26.26 1.48 -12.84
C GLY A 335 27.22 0.39 -12.38
N PRO A 336 28.54 0.63 -12.49
CA PRO A 336 29.57 -0.33 -12.08
C PRO A 336 29.75 -0.40 -10.55
N ASN A 337 28.93 0.27 -9.75
CA ASN A 337 29.09 0.34 -8.29
C ASN A 337 28.47 -0.88 -7.60
N LYS A 338 29.19 -2.02 -7.63
CA LYS A 338 28.77 -3.28 -7.01
C LYS A 338 28.43 -3.12 -5.53
N LEU A 339 29.24 -2.38 -4.78
CA LEU A 339 29.01 -2.16 -3.34
C LEU A 339 27.67 -1.45 -3.06
N TYR A 340 27.30 -0.44 -3.85
CA TYR A 340 26.00 0.22 -3.71
C TYR A 340 24.85 -0.75 -3.99
N SER A 341 24.97 -1.55 -5.05
CA SER A 341 23.96 -2.56 -5.42
C SER A 341 23.76 -3.58 -4.29
N LYS A 342 24.86 -4.08 -3.69
CA LYS A 342 24.79 -5.02 -2.56
C LYS A 342 24.14 -4.41 -1.32
N VAL A 343 24.49 -3.17 -0.97
CA VAL A 343 23.88 -2.45 0.16
C VAL A 343 22.39 -2.24 -0.07
N PHE A 344 21.98 -1.87 -1.28
CA PHE A 344 20.57 -1.66 -1.64
C PHE A 344 19.78 -2.98 -1.62
N PHE A 345 20.33 -4.03 -2.18
CA PHE A 345 19.72 -5.36 -2.17
C PHE A 345 19.50 -5.87 -0.73
N GLU A 346 20.54 -5.78 0.12
CA GLU A 346 20.43 -6.17 1.53
C GLU A 346 19.42 -5.30 2.30
N HIS A 347 19.29 -4.02 1.94
CA HIS A 347 18.24 -3.18 2.50
C HIS A 347 16.85 -3.72 2.19
N LEU A 348 16.54 -4.04 0.91
CA LEU A 348 15.28 -4.66 0.52
C LEU A 348 15.05 -6.00 1.23
N ARG A 349 16.06 -6.87 1.24
CA ARG A 349 16.00 -8.17 1.92
C ARG A 349 15.66 -8.02 3.41
N LYS A 350 16.28 -7.06 4.10
CA LYS A 350 15.98 -6.78 5.52
C LYS A 350 14.59 -6.19 5.73
N LEU A 351 14.06 -5.42 4.80
CA LEU A 351 12.68 -4.95 4.85
C LEU A 351 11.71 -6.13 4.76
N PHE A 352 11.87 -7.01 3.78
CA PHE A 352 11.02 -8.19 3.62
C PHE A 352 11.13 -9.15 4.81
N GLN A 353 12.33 -9.51 5.26
CA GLN A 353 12.53 -10.38 6.42
C GLN A 353 11.82 -9.84 7.68
N ARG A 354 11.71 -8.54 7.82
CA ARG A 354 10.99 -7.88 8.90
C ARG A 354 9.49 -7.73 8.66
N GLY A 355 9.00 -8.05 7.45
CA GLY A 355 7.59 -7.96 7.07
C GLY A 355 7.11 -6.55 6.78
N TYR A 356 8.00 -5.66 6.28
CA TYR A 356 7.58 -4.36 5.78
C TYR A 356 6.85 -4.48 4.46
N SER A 357 5.83 -3.64 4.26
CA SER A 357 5.30 -3.38 2.93
C SER A 357 6.17 -2.34 2.21
N ILE A 358 6.21 -2.45 0.89
CA ILE A 358 6.95 -1.53 0.02
C ILE A 358 5.99 -0.93 -0.99
N GLU A 359 6.17 0.35 -1.29
CA GLU A 359 5.49 1.04 -2.37
C GLU A 359 6.51 1.47 -3.42
N PHE A 360 6.26 1.13 -4.67
CA PHE A 360 7.03 1.68 -5.78
C PHE A 360 6.15 1.86 -7.02
N PHE A 361 6.51 2.82 -7.85
CA PHE A 361 5.82 3.08 -9.10
C PHE A 361 6.47 2.26 -10.21
N PRO A 362 5.78 1.27 -10.78
CA PRO A 362 6.38 0.38 -11.80
C PRO A 362 6.81 1.14 -13.05
N GLU A 363 6.16 2.23 -13.36
CA GLU A 363 6.48 3.13 -14.48
C GLU A 363 7.84 3.86 -14.33
N GLY A 364 8.36 3.96 -13.10
CA GLY A 364 9.61 4.67 -12.80
C GLY A 364 9.57 6.19 -13.03
N GLY A 365 8.41 6.75 -13.33
CA GLY A 365 8.17 8.17 -13.51
C GLY A 365 6.72 8.46 -13.85
N ARG A 366 6.30 9.73 -13.66
CA ARG A 366 4.92 10.15 -13.95
C ARG A 366 4.63 10.14 -15.45
N THR A 367 3.46 9.65 -15.84
CA THR A 367 2.96 9.83 -17.21
C THR A 367 2.68 11.31 -17.49
N ARG A 368 2.96 11.77 -18.70
CA ARG A 368 2.61 13.12 -19.20
C ARG A 368 1.45 13.07 -20.15
N THR A 369 1.21 11.91 -20.73
CA THR A 369 0.19 11.70 -21.75
C THR A 369 -1.12 11.16 -21.17
N GLY A 370 -1.11 10.69 -19.92
CA GLY A 370 -2.23 9.98 -19.29
C GLY A 370 -2.25 8.47 -19.56
N ARG A 371 -1.46 7.95 -20.51
CA ARG A 371 -1.28 6.50 -20.75
C ARG A 371 -0.32 5.92 -19.73
N LEU A 372 -0.48 4.66 -19.36
CA LEU A 372 0.50 3.94 -18.58
C LEU A 372 1.84 3.83 -19.34
N LEU A 373 2.94 4.00 -18.64
CA LEU A 373 4.28 3.80 -19.20
C LEU A 373 4.71 2.34 -19.06
N SER A 374 5.66 1.92 -19.90
CA SER A 374 6.25 0.59 -19.76
C SER A 374 6.94 0.40 -18.42
N PRO A 375 6.77 -0.76 -17.75
CA PRO A 375 7.34 -1.01 -16.45
C PRO A 375 8.87 -1.05 -16.49
N ARG A 376 9.50 -0.51 -15.44
CA ARG A 376 10.95 -0.54 -15.27
C ARG A 376 11.37 -1.81 -14.53
N PRO A 377 12.24 -2.65 -15.10
CA PRO A 377 12.55 -3.96 -14.54
C PRO A 377 13.38 -3.93 -13.25
N GLY A 378 14.17 -2.87 -13.02
CA GLY A 378 15.21 -2.86 -11.98
C GLY A 378 14.73 -3.20 -10.56
N ILE A 379 13.66 -2.55 -10.06
CA ILE A 379 13.14 -2.83 -8.73
C ILE A 379 12.39 -4.17 -8.68
N ILE A 380 11.70 -4.54 -9.76
CA ILE A 380 10.96 -5.80 -9.86
C ILE A 380 11.93 -6.98 -9.78
N SER A 381 13.03 -6.96 -10.55
CA SER A 381 14.06 -8.01 -10.52
C SER A 381 14.72 -8.15 -9.14
N MET A 382 14.97 -7.02 -8.46
CA MET A 382 15.51 -7.04 -7.10
C MET A 382 14.55 -7.64 -6.08
N ILE A 383 13.25 -7.39 -6.22
CA ILE A 383 12.22 -7.97 -5.37
C ILE A 383 12.15 -9.49 -5.58
N ILE A 384 12.08 -9.95 -6.84
CA ILE A 384 12.05 -11.38 -7.18
C ILE A 384 13.27 -12.09 -6.58
N LYS A 385 14.46 -11.51 -6.77
CA LYS A 385 15.68 -12.09 -6.22
C LYS A 385 15.69 -12.10 -4.69
N SER A 386 15.23 -11.02 -4.05
CA SER A 386 15.12 -10.97 -2.59
C SER A 386 14.15 -12.02 -2.05
N PHE A 387 13.10 -12.34 -2.82
CA PHE A 387 12.14 -13.39 -2.49
C PHE A 387 12.75 -14.78 -2.61
N GLN A 388 13.58 -15.05 -3.63
CA GLN A 388 14.27 -16.33 -3.81
C GLN A 388 15.12 -16.72 -2.58
N ASP A 389 15.71 -15.72 -1.92
CA ASP A 389 16.55 -15.91 -0.73
C ASP A 389 15.74 -15.95 0.59
N MET A 390 14.40 -16.06 0.52
CA MET A 390 13.52 -15.97 1.70
C MET A 390 12.65 -17.21 1.88
N ASP A 391 12.77 -17.86 3.05
CA ASP A 391 11.97 -19.06 3.40
C ASP A 391 10.70 -18.77 4.20
N GLU A 392 10.50 -17.53 4.70
CA GLU A 392 9.55 -17.30 5.79
C GLU A 392 8.24 -16.56 5.41
N ARG A 393 8.19 -15.85 4.27
CA ARG A 393 7.04 -14.99 3.93
C ARG A 393 6.75 -14.98 2.44
N ASP A 394 5.47 -15.11 2.10
CA ASP A 394 5.00 -14.88 0.75
C ASP A 394 4.99 -13.37 0.42
N VAL A 395 5.19 -13.07 -0.86
CA VAL A 395 5.18 -11.70 -1.39
C VAL A 395 3.98 -11.54 -2.33
N LYS A 396 3.18 -10.49 -2.09
CA LYS A 396 2.02 -10.19 -2.93
C LYS A 396 2.14 -8.78 -3.49
N PHE A 397 2.06 -8.67 -4.82
CA PHE A 397 1.94 -7.39 -5.50
C PHE A 397 0.48 -6.95 -5.50
N LEU A 398 0.27 -5.69 -5.18
CA LEU A 398 -1.03 -5.04 -5.16
C LEU A 398 -1.04 -3.91 -6.19
N PRO A 399 -1.47 -4.18 -7.43
CA PRO A 399 -1.64 -3.15 -8.45
C PRO A 399 -2.72 -2.16 -8.02
N ILE A 400 -2.48 -0.86 -8.22
CA ILE A 400 -3.42 0.20 -7.81
C ILE A 400 -3.59 1.18 -8.96
N SER A 401 -4.81 1.36 -9.41
CA SER A 401 -5.17 2.42 -10.34
C SER A 401 -5.48 3.70 -9.59
N ILE A 402 -4.78 4.78 -9.96
CA ILE A 402 -5.06 6.12 -9.44
C ILE A 402 -5.70 6.95 -10.54
N SER A 403 -6.85 7.54 -10.25
CA SER A 403 -7.61 8.37 -11.18
C SER A 403 -8.00 9.70 -10.54
N TYR A 404 -7.93 10.77 -11.32
CA TYR A 404 -8.28 12.13 -10.88
C TYR A 404 -9.31 12.75 -11.82
N GLU A 405 -10.28 13.45 -11.25
CA GLU A 405 -11.13 14.34 -12.06
C GLU A 405 -10.30 15.52 -12.61
N LYS A 406 -9.40 16.07 -11.80
CA LYS A 406 -8.44 17.07 -12.25
C LYS A 406 -7.10 16.88 -11.56
N VAL A 407 -6.04 16.68 -12.37
CA VAL A 407 -4.66 16.58 -11.85
C VAL A 407 -4.14 17.97 -11.49
N LEU A 408 -3.41 18.04 -10.39
CA LEU A 408 -2.83 19.28 -9.89
C LEU A 408 -1.87 19.92 -10.91
N GLU A 409 -1.06 19.11 -11.57
CA GLU A 409 0.01 19.53 -12.49
C GLU A 409 -0.39 19.59 -13.96
N GLY A 410 -1.69 19.55 -14.32
CA GLY A 410 -2.14 19.44 -15.70
C GLY A 410 -1.55 20.47 -16.65
N LYS A 411 -1.44 21.74 -16.23
CA LYS A 411 -0.81 22.80 -17.03
C LYS A 411 0.71 22.59 -17.23
N SER A 412 1.40 22.01 -16.23
CA SER A 412 2.83 21.69 -16.31
C SER A 412 3.07 20.51 -17.26
N HIS A 413 2.24 19.47 -17.19
CA HIS A 413 2.29 18.33 -18.10
C HIS A 413 2.16 18.76 -19.57
N LEU A 414 1.26 19.70 -19.85
CA LEU A 414 1.05 20.23 -21.19
C LEU A 414 2.28 21.00 -21.72
N LYS A 415 2.96 21.78 -20.87
CA LYS A 415 4.18 22.51 -21.24
C LYS A 415 5.35 21.55 -21.51
N GLU A 416 5.52 20.55 -20.65
CA GLU A 416 6.57 19.53 -20.81
C GLU A 416 6.35 18.66 -22.07
N SER A 417 5.09 18.30 -22.39
CA SER A 417 4.76 17.52 -23.60
C SER A 417 5.06 18.29 -24.91
N ARG A 418 5.08 19.63 -24.85
CA ARG A 418 5.46 20.52 -25.97
C ARG A 418 6.97 20.78 -26.07
N GLY A 419 7.81 20.00 -25.38
CA GLY A 419 9.27 20.09 -25.47
C GLY A 419 9.91 21.18 -24.60
N GLN A 420 9.18 21.86 -23.72
CA GLN A 420 9.81 22.79 -22.78
C GLN A 420 10.67 22.02 -21.77
N LYS A 421 11.88 22.55 -21.49
CA LYS A 421 12.83 21.94 -20.55
C LYS A 421 12.15 21.70 -19.20
N LYS A 422 12.29 20.47 -18.69
CA LYS A 422 11.84 20.06 -17.38
C LYS A 422 12.43 21.00 -16.31
N LYS A 423 11.58 21.73 -15.58
CA LYS A 423 12.03 22.46 -14.38
C LYS A 423 12.56 21.46 -13.37
N LYS A 424 13.68 21.74 -12.73
CA LYS A 424 14.20 20.91 -11.64
C LYS A 424 13.11 20.80 -10.57
N GLU A 425 12.75 19.56 -10.27
CA GLU A 425 11.81 19.26 -9.20
C GLU A 425 12.39 19.79 -7.88
N SER A 426 11.74 20.81 -7.31
CA SER A 426 12.07 21.36 -5.99
C SER A 426 10.84 21.23 -5.10
N LEU A 427 11.05 21.11 -3.79
CA LEU A 427 9.94 21.14 -2.83
C LEU A 427 9.11 22.40 -2.96
N THR A 428 9.79 23.54 -3.11
CA THR A 428 9.12 24.83 -3.28
C THR A 428 8.17 24.80 -4.45
N SER A 429 8.52 24.09 -5.56
CA SER A 429 7.62 23.95 -6.71
C SER A 429 6.43 23.02 -6.42
N ILE A 430 6.58 21.98 -5.61
CA ILE A 430 5.48 21.09 -5.23
C ILE A 430 4.56 21.79 -4.22
N PHE A 431 5.12 22.37 -3.16
CA PHE A 431 4.34 23.06 -2.13
C PHE A 431 3.74 24.39 -2.62
N SER A 432 4.44 25.14 -3.49
CA SER A 432 3.84 26.31 -4.12
C SER A 432 2.68 25.93 -5.04
N THR A 433 2.83 24.84 -5.82
CA THR A 433 1.73 24.34 -6.66
C THR A 433 0.51 23.94 -5.81
N ILE A 434 0.73 23.32 -4.64
CA ILE A 434 -0.34 23.00 -3.69
C ILE A 434 -0.91 24.26 -3.03
N GLY A 435 -0.06 25.20 -2.62
CA GLY A 435 -0.45 26.44 -1.95
C GLY A 435 -1.12 27.45 -2.87
N ASP A 436 -0.60 27.63 -4.08
CA ASP A 436 -1.07 28.58 -5.08
C ASP A 436 -2.34 28.11 -5.80
N PHE A 437 -2.65 26.79 -5.73
CA PHE A 437 -3.84 26.27 -6.38
C PHE A 437 -5.10 26.56 -5.56
N ARG A 438 -5.83 27.60 -5.95
CA ARG A 438 -7.11 28.00 -5.32
C ARG A 438 -8.35 27.38 -5.99
N GLY A 439 -8.16 26.45 -6.92
CA GLY A 439 -9.27 25.87 -7.70
C GLY A 439 -9.85 24.58 -7.09
N TYR A 440 -11.02 24.21 -7.59
CA TYR A 440 -11.68 22.94 -7.33
C TYR A 440 -11.11 21.84 -8.22
N LEU A 441 -10.86 20.64 -7.66
CA LEU A 441 -10.20 19.51 -8.33
C LEU A 441 -11.11 18.29 -8.54
N GLY A 442 -12.31 18.28 -7.95
CA GLY A 442 -13.24 17.14 -7.99
C GLY A 442 -12.79 15.99 -7.11
N ASN A 443 -13.12 14.76 -7.48
CA ASN A 443 -12.73 13.58 -6.72
C ASN A 443 -11.38 13.02 -7.19
N ALA A 444 -10.68 12.36 -6.27
CA ALA A 444 -9.56 11.48 -6.55
C ALA A 444 -9.93 10.06 -6.14
N TYR A 445 -9.44 9.06 -6.86
CA TYR A 445 -9.77 7.65 -6.66
C TYR A 445 -8.52 6.81 -6.61
N LEU A 446 -8.47 5.88 -5.64
CA LEU A 446 -7.51 4.78 -5.58
C LEU A 446 -8.30 3.47 -5.63
N GLN A 447 -8.06 2.65 -6.64
CA GLN A 447 -8.71 1.35 -6.73
C GLN A 447 -7.67 0.23 -6.78
N PHE A 448 -7.82 -0.73 -5.86
CA PHE A 448 -7.00 -1.94 -5.86
C PHE A 448 -7.44 -2.88 -6.98
N GLY A 449 -6.47 -3.33 -7.77
CA GLY A 449 -6.62 -4.39 -8.75
C GLY A 449 -6.44 -5.78 -8.13
N GLU A 450 -6.54 -6.82 -8.97
CA GLU A 450 -6.34 -8.19 -8.53
C GLU A 450 -4.90 -8.40 -8.04
N PRO A 451 -4.72 -8.94 -6.82
CA PRO A 451 -3.40 -9.22 -6.25
C PRO A 451 -2.65 -10.27 -7.07
N ILE A 452 -1.33 -10.13 -7.16
CA ILE A 452 -0.45 -11.11 -7.79
C ILE A 452 0.38 -11.77 -6.69
N ASP A 453 0.15 -13.06 -6.46
CA ASP A 453 0.96 -13.89 -5.60
C ASP A 453 2.27 -14.25 -6.32
N LEU A 454 3.41 -13.79 -5.80
CA LEU A 454 4.69 -13.94 -6.48
C LEU A 454 5.10 -15.41 -6.60
N LYS A 455 4.90 -16.22 -5.56
CA LYS A 455 5.24 -17.64 -5.58
C LYS A 455 4.44 -18.40 -6.64
N SER A 456 3.12 -18.17 -6.65
CA SER A 456 2.23 -18.76 -7.65
C SER A 456 2.53 -18.29 -9.07
N PHE A 457 2.96 -17.02 -9.22
CA PHE A 457 3.37 -16.48 -10.51
C PHE A 457 4.67 -17.13 -11.00
N LEU A 458 5.67 -17.24 -10.16
CA LEU A 458 6.96 -17.87 -10.48
C LEU A 458 6.80 -19.36 -10.82
N ASN A 459 5.98 -20.09 -10.09
CA ASN A 459 5.70 -21.52 -10.36
C ASN A 459 5.08 -21.79 -11.74
N LYS A 460 4.48 -20.75 -12.38
CA LYS A 460 3.88 -20.86 -13.71
C LYS A 460 4.82 -20.49 -14.86
N HIS A 461 5.91 -19.79 -14.60
CA HIS A 461 6.70 -19.16 -15.66
C HIS A 461 8.12 -19.72 -15.84
N PRO A 462 8.96 -19.99 -14.83
CA PRO A 462 10.11 -20.85 -15.01
C PRO A 462 9.95 -22.13 -14.20
N PRO A 463 10.21 -23.31 -14.79
CA PRO A 463 9.98 -24.58 -14.09
C PRO A 463 10.87 -24.80 -12.85
N ASN A 464 12.05 -24.17 -12.75
CA ASN A 464 13.04 -24.43 -11.71
C ASN A 464 13.63 -23.16 -11.06
N TRP A 465 12.81 -22.13 -10.83
CA TRP A 465 13.31 -20.87 -10.25
C TRP A 465 13.92 -21.02 -8.84
N GLN A 466 13.57 -22.09 -8.12
CA GLN A 466 14.08 -22.36 -6.76
C GLN A 466 15.51 -22.92 -6.79
N ASP A 467 15.84 -23.73 -7.80
CA ASP A 467 17.12 -24.45 -7.90
C ASP A 467 18.19 -23.61 -8.60
N ASP A 468 17.80 -22.70 -9.49
CA ASP A 468 18.70 -21.83 -10.23
C ASP A 468 18.93 -20.51 -9.48
N VAL A 469 19.87 -20.54 -8.52
CA VAL A 469 20.23 -19.35 -7.71
C VAL A 469 20.98 -18.34 -8.56
N VAL A 470 20.34 -17.22 -8.84
CA VAL A 470 20.92 -16.12 -9.64
C VAL A 470 21.99 -15.38 -8.86
N ASP A 471 23.25 -15.49 -9.26
CA ASP A 471 24.35 -14.69 -8.71
C ASP A 471 24.45 -13.32 -9.40
N LEU A 472 24.16 -12.25 -8.66
CA LEU A 472 24.28 -10.86 -9.14
C LEU A 472 25.72 -10.44 -9.52
N ASN A 473 26.74 -11.25 -9.24
CA ASN A 473 28.13 -10.89 -9.52
C ASN A 473 28.62 -11.37 -10.87
N LYS A 474 27.88 -12.27 -11.52
CA LYS A 474 28.27 -12.81 -12.83
C LYS A 474 27.55 -12.04 -13.94
N ASP A 475 28.28 -11.59 -14.96
CA ASP A 475 27.75 -10.92 -16.17
C ASP A 475 26.81 -11.83 -17.01
N THR A 476 26.43 -12.98 -16.49
CA THR A 476 25.50 -13.96 -17.07
C THR A 476 24.02 -13.58 -16.88
N GLU A 477 23.70 -12.42 -16.27
CA GLU A 477 22.31 -11.96 -16.00
C GLU A 477 21.41 -11.98 -17.23
N LYS A 478 21.95 -11.71 -18.43
CA LYS A 478 21.15 -11.67 -19.68
C LYS A 478 20.60 -13.03 -20.13
N LYS A 479 21.11 -14.14 -19.59
CA LYS A 479 20.65 -15.51 -19.89
C LYS A 479 19.90 -16.17 -18.72
N SER A 480 19.68 -15.45 -17.60
CA SER A 480 18.98 -16.01 -16.46
C SER A 480 17.47 -15.94 -16.64
N TRP A 481 16.77 -16.89 -16.07
CA TRP A 481 15.29 -16.90 -16.01
C TRP A 481 14.72 -15.57 -15.43
N LEU A 482 15.46 -14.90 -14.57
CA LEU A 482 15.09 -13.62 -13.97
C LEU A 482 14.89 -12.52 -15.04
N TYR A 483 15.72 -12.55 -16.10
CA TYR A 483 15.61 -11.61 -17.22
C TYR A 483 14.32 -11.83 -18.02
N GLU A 484 13.87 -13.06 -18.16
CA GLU A 484 12.65 -13.42 -18.87
C GLU A 484 11.38 -13.15 -18.04
N VAL A 485 11.40 -13.51 -16.76
CA VAL A 485 10.21 -13.42 -15.88
C VAL A 485 9.91 -11.99 -15.42
N THR A 486 10.94 -11.15 -15.27
CA THR A 486 10.78 -9.78 -14.79
C THR A 486 9.86 -8.93 -15.69
N PRO A 487 10.02 -8.90 -17.03
CA PRO A 487 9.08 -8.22 -17.92
C PRO A 487 7.67 -8.78 -17.88
N LEU A 488 7.52 -10.10 -17.74
CA LEU A 488 6.21 -10.75 -17.65
C LEU A 488 5.46 -10.31 -16.39
N LEU A 489 6.14 -10.29 -15.24
CA LEU A 489 5.55 -9.78 -14.01
C LEU A 489 5.24 -8.29 -14.10
N GLY A 490 6.15 -7.50 -14.67
CA GLY A 490 5.93 -6.08 -14.91
C GLY A 490 4.69 -5.82 -15.77
N ASN A 491 4.53 -6.53 -16.86
CA ASN A 491 3.36 -6.42 -17.74
C ASN A 491 2.07 -6.86 -17.02
N ARG A 492 2.12 -7.94 -16.22
CA ARG A 492 0.96 -8.38 -15.43
C ARG A 492 0.53 -7.32 -14.41
N ILE A 493 1.49 -6.65 -13.74
CA ILE A 493 1.21 -5.53 -12.84
C ILE A 493 0.48 -4.41 -13.61
N MET A 494 1.01 -3.99 -14.78
CA MET A 494 0.42 -2.91 -15.57
C MET A 494 -0.98 -3.26 -16.08
N THR A 495 -1.18 -4.51 -16.50
CA THR A 495 -2.49 -5.03 -16.92
C THR A 495 -3.51 -4.97 -15.76
N ASN A 496 -3.12 -5.40 -14.55
CA ASN A 496 -4.02 -5.37 -13.40
C ASN A 496 -4.31 -3.93 -12.91
N ILE A 497 -3.40 -2.97 -13.14
CA ILE A 497 -3.68 -1.55 -12.95
C ILE A 497 -4.77 -1.06 -13.91
N ASN A 498 -4.69 -1.41 -15.20
CA ASN A 498 -5.70 -1.06 -16.19
C ASN A 498 -7.06 -1.69 -15.89
N ASN A 499 -7.06 -2.97 -15.47
CA ASN A 499 -8.28 -3.70 -15.10
C ASN A 499 -9.03 -3.04 -13.92
N ALA A 500 -8.34 -2.25 -13.10
CA ALA A 500 -8.90 -1.52 -11.95
C ALA A 500 -9.11 -0.03 -12.24
N THR A 501 -9.32 0.37 -13.49
CA THR A 501 -9.52 1.78 -13.83
C THR A 501 -10.85 2.31 -13.31
N VAL A 502 -10.80 3.48 -12.63
CA VAL A 502 -11.99 4.29 -12.36
C VAL A 502 -12.16 5.28 -13.50
N VAL A 503 -13.28 5.17 -14.20
CA VAL A 503 -13.67 6.08 -15.28
C VAL A 503 -14.18 7.37 -14.66
N THR A 504 -13.49 8.48 -14.88
CA THR A 504 -13.86 9.78 -14.32
C THR A 504 -14.77 10.57 -15.29
N SER A 505 -15.52 11.53 -14.76
CA SER A 505 -16.30 12.45 -15.59
C SER A 505 -15.41 13.17 -16.60
N SER A 506 -14.21 13.54 -16.20
CA SER A 506 -13.23 14.22 -17.06
C SER A 506 -12.73 13.33 -18.19
N SER A 507 -12.55 12.02 -17.95
CA SER A 507 -12.12 11.09 -18.99
C SER A 507 -13.21 10.80 -20.01
N LEU A 508 -14.48 10.69 -19.58
CA LEU A 508 -15.64 10.56 -20.48
C LEU A 508 -15.84 11.82 -21.34
N PHE A 509 -15.85 12.98 -20.70
CA PHE A 509 -15.97 14.25 -21.39
C PHE A 509 -14.84 14.44 -22.42
N ALA A 510 -13.59 14.17 -22.02
CA ALA A 510 -12.43 14.27 -22.90
C ALA A 510 -12.52 13.33 -24.11
N SER A 511 -13.07 12.12 -23.93
CA SER A 511 -13.30 11.18 -25.01
C SER A 511 -14.43 11.65 -25.93
N ALA A 512 -15.51 12.23 -25.38
CA ALA A 512 -16.65 12.72 -26.13
C ALA A 512 -16.33 13.91 -27.04
N ILE A 513 -15.34 14.74 -26.66
CA ILE A 513 -14.92 15.92 -27.45
C ILE A 513 -13.73 15.65 -28.38
N SER A 514 -13.17 14.46 -28.38
CA SER A 514 -11.83 14.21 -28.96
C SER A 514 -11.70 14.48 -30.47
N ASP A 515 -12.80 14.41 -31.22
CA ASP A 515 -12.90 14.64 -32.65
C ASP A 515 -13.56 15.98 -33.01
N ILE A 516 -13.93 16.80 -32.02
CA ILE A 516 -14.59 18.09 -32.25
C ILE A 516 -13.53 19.17 -32.41
N VAL A 517 -13.44 19.72 -33.63
CA VAL A 517 -12.49 20.80 -33.97
C VAL A 517 -13.07 22.16 -33.59
N ASP A 518 -14.37 22.35 -33.73
CA ASP A 518 -15.07 23.60 -33.50
C ASP A 518 -14.88 24.12 -32.08
N GLU A 519 -14.78 25.42 -31.90
CA GLU A 519 -14.66 26.03 -30.57
C GLU A 519 -15.97 25.99 -29.81
N GLU A 520 -17.10 26.15 -30.51
CA GLU A 520 -18.45 26.01 -29.98
C GLU A 520 -18.93 24.57 -30.08
N ILE A 521 -19.41 24.04 -28.97
CA ILE A 521 -19.83 22.64 -28.88
C ILE A 521 -21.24 22.60 -28.30
N ASP A 522 -22.11 21.85 -29.01
CA ASP A 522 -23.51 21.63 -28.57
C ASP A 522 -23.57 20.68 -27.37
N LYS A 523 -24.27 21.08 -26.30
CA LYS A 523 -24.37 20.33 -25.03
C LYS A 523 -25.21 19.06 -25.17
N GLU A 524 -26.31 19.07 -25.94
CA GLU A 524 -27.16 17.87 -26.09
C GLU A 524 -26.44 16.79 -26.86
N ARG A 525 -25.72 17.17 -27.92
CA ARG A 525 -24.84 16.27 -28.64
C ARG A 525 -23.78 15.64 -27.75
N LEU A 526 -23.20 16.42 -26.81
CA LEU A 526 -22.22 15.88 -25.85
C LEU A 526 -22.85 14.91 -24.85
N VAL A 527 -24.04 15.21 -24.34
CA VAL A 527 -24.79 14.31 -23.45
C VAL A 527 -24.97 12.95 -24.14
N THR A 528 -25.48 12.95 -25.36
CA THR A 528 -25.67 11.71 -26.14
C THR A 528 -24.35 10.96 -26.39
N ARG A 529 -23.26 11.67 -26.68
CA ARG A 529 -21.93 11.05 -26.86
C ARG A 529 -21.41 10.40 -25.57
N ILE A 530 -21.57 11.06 -24.42
CA ILE A 530 -21.17 10.52 -23.12
C ILE A 530 -21.99 9.26 -22.79
N GLU A 531 -23.31 9.28 -23.02
CA GLU A 531 -24.17 8.11 -22.84
C GLU A 531 -23.74 6.93 -23.71
N ASN A 532 -23.42 7.18 -24.98
CA ASN A 532 -22.93 6.15 -25.88
C ASN A 532 -21.58 5.58 -25.44
N LEU A 533 -20.65 6.42 -24.95
CA LEU A 533 -19.37 5.95 -24.42
C LEU A 533 -19.55 5.09 -23.17
N ILE A 534 -20.45 5.45 -22.26
CA ILE A 534 -20.79 4.63 -21.09
C ILE A 534 -21.32 3.27 -21.54
N LYS A 535 -22.30 3.23 -22.44
CA LYS A 535 -22.85 1.99 -23.00
C LYS A 535 -21.80 1.12 -23.68
N ILE A 536 -20.87 1.71 -24.43
CA ILE A 536 -19.77 0.97 -25.08
C ILE A 536 -18.87 0.33 -24.03
N ILE A 537 -18.52 1.05 -22.96
CA ILE A 537 -17.67 0.52 -21.88
C ILE A 537 -18.41 -0.62 -21.15
N GLU A 538 -19.69 -0.48 -20.86
CA GLU A 538 -20.53 -1.51 -20.21
C GLU A 538 -20.61 -2.78 -21.07
N ILE A 539 -20.94 -2.64 -22.36
CA ILE A 539 -21.06 -3.77 -23.29
C ILE A 539 -19.72 -4.47 -23.48
N SER A 540 -18.61 -3.72 -23.49
CA SER A 540 -17.29 -4.31 -23.69
C SER A 540 -16.88 -5.27 -22.58
N ASN A 541 -17.48 -5.13 -21.39
CA ASN A 541 -17.20 -5.94 -20.21
C ASN A 541 -15.70 -6.23 -19.98
N TYR A 542 -14.88 -5.18 -20.14
CA TYR A 542 -13.41 -5.27 -20.13
C TYR A 542 -12.88 -5.91 -18.84
N SER A 543 -13.41 -5.49 -17.70
CA SER A 543 -13.10 -6.02 -16.37
C SER A 543 -14.24 -5.69 -15.40
N ASN A 544 -14.56 -6.62 -14.51
CA ASN A 544 -15.54 -6.44 -13.43
C ASN A 544 -15.12 -5.40 -12.38
N LEU A 545 -13.84 -4.98 -12.41
CA LEU A 545 -13.31 -3.94 -11.53
C LEU A 545 -13.49 -2.54 -12.12
N ILE A 546 -13.85 -2.37 -13.40
CA ILE A 546 -14.08 -1.05 -13.97
C ILE A 546 -15.23 -0.36 -13.23
N LYS A 547 -15.00 0.87 -12.80
CA LYS A 547 -16.00 1.70 -12.15
C LYS A 547 -16.38 2.85 -13.04
N LEU A 548 -17.65 2.98 -13.32
CA LEU A 548 -18.26 4.12 -14.04
C LEU A 548 -18.78 5.14 -13.02
N PRO A 549 -18.89 6.45 -13.40
CA PRO A 549 -19.50 7.45 -12.54
C PRO A 549 -21.00 7.13 -12.34
N ASN A 550 -21.45 7.17 -11.09
CA ASN A 550 -22.86 6.96 -10.72
C ASN A 550 -23.65 8.29 -10.76
N ILE A 551 -23.54 9.02 -11.89
CA ILE A 551 -24.23 10.28 -12.14
C ILE A 551 -24.64 10.35 -13.60
N SER A 552 -25.72 11.09 -13.91
CA SER A 552 -26.20 11.25 -15.27
C SER A 552 -25.22 12.06 -16.16
N SER A 553 -25.29 11.88 -17.47
CA SER A 553 -24.45 12.62 -18.43
C SER A 553 -24.62 14.14 -18.34
N LYS A 554 -25.80 14.64 -17.99
CA LYS A 554 -26.03 16.07 -17.69
C LYS A 554 -25.26 16.51 -16.44
N GLN A 555 -25.27 15.71 -15.37
CA GLN A 555 -24.52 15.99 -14.15
C GLN A 555 -23.01 15.92 -14.39
N ILE A 556 -22.55 15.03 -15.31
CA ILE A 556 -21.15 15.02 -15.75
C ILE A 556 -20.76 16.37 -16.34
N LEU A 557 -21.57 16.95 -17.26
CA LEU A 557 -21.27 18.27 -17.83
C LEU A 557 -21.21 19.36 -16.78
N GLU A 558 -22.13 19.38 -15.82
CA GLU A 558 -22.10 20.36 -14.72
C GLU A 558 -20.84 20.22 -13.85
N LYS A 559 -20.41 18.97 -13.59
CA LYS A 559 -19.16 18.71 -12.86
C LYS A 559 -17.95 19.25 -13.63
N ILE A 560 -17.90 19.03 -14.95
CA ILE A 560 -16.83 19.53 -15.83
C ILE A 560 -16.80 21.06 -15.88
N LYS A 561 -17.98 21.73 -15.86
CA LYS A 561 -18.10 23.18 -15.73
C LYS A 561 -17.52 23.67 -14.40
N LYS A 562 -17.88 23.02 -13.28
CA LYS A 562 -17.33 23.33 -11.94
C LYS A 562 -15.81 23.14 -11.89
N LEU A 563 -15.27 22.17 -12.61
CA LEU A 563 -13.82 21.96 -12.79
C LEU A 563 -13.15 23.03 -13.67
N LYS A 564 -13.92 23.91 -14.31
CA LYS A 564 -13.45 24.96 -15.21
C LYS A 564 -12.66 24.41 -16.40
N PHE A 565 -13.17 23.36 -17.02
CA PHE A 565 -12.62 22.81 -18.27
C PHE A 565 -13.28 23.43 -19.50
N TYR A 566 -14.44 24.07 -19.34
CA TYR A 566 -15.10 24.86 -20.37
C TYR A 566 -15.82 26.08 -19.78
N LYS A 567 -16.20 27.00 -20.64
CA LYS A 567 -17.14 28.11 -20.34
C LYS A 567 -18.47 27.85 -21.03
N ALA A 568 -19.57 28.08 -20.33
CA ALA A 568 -20.88 28.03 -20.96
C ALA A 568 -21.08 29.31 -21.80
N GLU A 569 -21.60 29.15 -23.01
CA GLU A 569 -22.04 30.26 -23.86
C GLU A 569 -23.53 30.06 -24.20
N GLY A 570 -24.35 30.84 -23.54
CA GLY A 570 -25.80 30.64 -23.56
C GLY A 570 -26.21 29.29 -22.90
N GLU A 571 -27.45 28.85 -23.21
CA GLU A 571 -28.01 27.62 -22.62
C GLU A 571 -27.53 26.35 -23.33
N LYS A 572 -27.35 26.42 -24.66
CA LYS A 572 -27.15 25.21 -25.52
C LYS A 572 -25.69 24.92 -25.86
N THR A 573 -24.79 25.89 -25.79
CA THR A 573 -23.43 25.78 -26.26
C THR A 573 -22.40 25.92 -25.12
N LEU A 574 -21.22 25.37 -25.35
CA LEU A 574 -20.04 25.54 -24.51
C LEU A 574 -18.82 25.87 -25.38
N ILE A 575 -17.90 26.65 -24.82
CA ILE A 575 -16.64 27.03 -25.48
C ILE A 575 -15.45 26.49 -24.72
N MET A 576 -14.48 25.99 -25.46
CA MET A 576 -13.19 25.54 -24.94
C MET A 576 -12.02 26.15 -25.70
N SER A 577 -11.07 26.69 -24.95
CA SER A 577 -9.80 27.15 -25.53
C SER A 577 -8.97 25.97 -26.06
N LYS A 578 -8.10 26.23 -27.04
CA LYS A 578 -7.13 25.24 -27.55
C LYS A 578 -6.25 24.63 -26.45
N THR A 579 -5.96 25.39 -25.41
CA THR A 579 -5.16 24.91 -24.25
C THR A 579 -5.96 23.88 -23.43
N GLU A 580 -7.23 24.12 -23.20
CA GLU A 580 -8.12 23.21 -22.48
C GLU A 580 -8.35 21.94 -23.29
N LYS A 581 -8.62 22.03 -24.60
CA LYS A 581 -8.73 20.88 -25.50
C LYS A 581 -7.48 20.00 -25.47
N ASN A 582 -6.29 20.60 -25.52
CA ASN A 582 -5.05 19.84 -25.43
C ASN A 582 -4.84 19.15 -24.08
N LEU A 583 -5.36 19.73 -22.98
CA LEU A 583 -5.32 19.11 -21.67
C LEU A 583 -6.25 17.89 -21.61
N MET A 584 -7.34 17.88 -22.36
CA MET A 584 -8.25 16.75 -22.43
C MET A 584 -7.61 15.48 -22.98
N GLU A 585 -6.59 15.58 -23.82
CA GLU A 585 -5.83 14.41 -24.30
C GLU A 585 -5.28 13.56 -23.15
N PHE A 586 -4.84 14.19 -22.08
CA PHE A 586 -4.39 13.47 -20.88
C PHE A 586 -5.52 12.63 -20.25
N TYR A 587 -6.71 13.20 -20.10
CA TYR A 587 -7.85 12.51 -19.49
C TYR A 587 -8.46 11.45 -20.41
N LYS A 588 -8.56 11.71 -21.71
CA LYS A 588 -8.95 10.71 -22.70
C LYS A 588 -8.06 9.47 -22.64
N ASN A 589 -6.76 9.68 -22.59
CA ASN A 589 -5.78 8.60 -22.56
C ASN A 589 -5.84 7.75 -21.28
N ASN A 590 -6.44 8.24 -20.20
CA ASN A 590 -6.64 7.46 -18.98
C ASN A 590 -7.57 6.25 -19.20
N ILE A 591 -8.52 6.34 -20.14
CA ILE A 591 -9.49 5.28 -20.43
C ILE A 591 -9.38 4.73 -21.87
N LEU A 592 -8.36 5.15 -22.62
CA LEU A 592 -8.22 4.76 -24.03
C LEU A 592 -8.12 3.24 -24.22
N HIS A 593 -7.53 2.53 -23.25
CA HIS A 593 -7.45 1.06 -23.26
C HIS A 593 -8.83 0.38 -23.23
N LEU A 594 -9.86 1.03 -22.69
CA LEU A 594 -11.25 0.53 -22.68
C LEU A 594 -11.96 0.71 -24.01
N LEU A 595 -11.48 1.61 -24.86
CA LEU A 595 -12.16 2.05 -26.09
C LEU A 595 -11.41 1.65 -27.38
N ILE A 596 -10.11 1.31 -27.28
CA ILE A 596 -9.25 1.16 -28.46
C ILE A 596 -9.68 0.03 -29.40
N LEU A 597 -10.15 -1.09 -28.85
CA LEU A 597 -10.56 -2.23 -29.65
C LEU A 597 -11.86 -1.92 -30.41
N GLN A 598 -12.85 -1.37 -29.72
CA GLN A 598 -14.13 -0.98 -30.29
C GLN A 598 -13.93 0.13 -31.36
N SER A 599 -13.06 1.08 -31.07
CA SER A 599 -12.69 2.15 -32.01
C SER A 599 -12.02 1.59 -33.26
N TYR A 600 -11.14 0.59 -33.14
CA TYR A 600 -10.53 -0.07 -34.29
C TYR A 600 -11.55 -0.81 -35.13
N ILE A 601 -12.42 -1.62 -34.51
CA ILE A 601 -13.48 -2.35 -35.20
C ILE A 601 -14.41 -1.38 -35.93
N PHE A 602 -14.86 -0.32 -35.24
CA PHE A 602 -15.72 0.69 -35.83
C PHE A 602 -15.07 1.40 -37.04
N TYR A 603 -13.80 1.81 -36.88
CA TYR A 603 -13.04 2.44 -37.97
C TYR A 603 -12.96 1.56 -39.21
N LYS A 604 -12.68 0.27 -39.04
CA LYS A 604 -12.57 -0.68 -40.16
C LYS A 604 -13.92 -1.01 -40.77
N SER A 605 -14.99 -1.14 -39.96
CA SER A 605 -16.34 -1.44 -40.43
C SER A 605 -16.90 -0.38 -41.37
N ARG A 606 -16.51 0.89 -41.22
CA ARG A 606 -16.89 1.99 -42.14
C ARG A 606 -16.48 1.74 -43.59
N LYS A 607 -15.49 0.91 -43.85
CA LYS A 607 -14.96 0.58 -45.20
C LYS A 607 -15.67 -0.63 -45.84
N LYS A 608 -16.81 -1.07 -45.31
CA LYS A 608 -17.57 -2.25 -45.80
C LYS A 608 -16.69 -3.50 -46.01
N ILE A 609 -15.84 -3.79 -45.03
CA ILE A 609 -14.94 -4.94 -45.06
C ILE A 609 -15.70 -6.21 -44.63
N VAL A 610 -15.48 -7.33 -45.34
CA VAL A 610 -16.01 -8.63 -44.97
C VAL A 610 -15.44 -9.07 -43.61
N LYS A 611 -16.28 -9.68 -42.76
CA LYS A 611 -15.92 -10.09 -41.39
C LYS A 611 -14.60 -10.89 -41.33
N SER A 612 -14.39 -11.85 -42.25
CA SER A 612 -13.16 -12.66 -42.32
C SER A 612 -11.91 -11.79 -42.49
N ARG A 613 -11.96 -10.81 -43.41
CA ARG A 613 -10.85 -9.88 -43.67
C ARG A 613 -10.60 -8.94 -42.50
N LEU A 614 -11.66 -8.50 -41.80
CA LEU A 614 -11.54 -7.70 -40.57
C LEU A 614 -10.80 -8.48 -39.49
N VAL A 615 -11.19 -9.75 -39.27
CA VAL A 615 -10.53 -10.63 -38.29
C VAL A 615 -9.07 -10.86 -38.63
N THR A 616 -8.71 -11.08 -39.88
CA THR A 616 -7.30 -11.24 -40.31
C THR A 616 -6.49 -9.99 -40.02
N GLN A 617 -6.97 -8.82 -40.44
CA GLN A 617 -6.28 -7.55 -40.17
C GLN A 617 -6.19 -7.24 -38.69
N PHE A 618 -7.20 -7.63 -37.90
CA PHE A 618 -7.18 -7.46 -36.46
C PHE A 618 -6.11 -8.34 -35.80
N LYS A 619 -5.99 -9.62 -36.23
CA LYS A 619 -4.96 -10.54 -35.73
C LYS A 619 -3.54 -10.01 -35.95
N GLU A 620 -3.28 -9.29 -37.03
CA GLU A 620 -1.97 -8.67 -37.31
C GLU A 620 -1.62 -7.53 -36.35
N VAL A 621 -2.60 -6.68 -36.01
CA VAL A 621 -2.37 -5.47 -35.19
C VAL A 621 -2.56 -5.73 -33.68
N PHE A 622 -3.36 -6.73 -33.31
CA PHE A 622 -3.74 -7.00 -31.93
C PHE A 622 -2.54 -7.22 -30.98
N PRO A 623 -1.47 -7.98 -31.34
CA PRO A 623 -0.33 -8.15 -30.47
C PRO A 623 0.33 -6.83 -30.06
N GLN A 624 0.43 -5.87 -31.00
CA GLN A 624 0.98 -4.55 -30.73
C GLN A 624 0.04 -3.72 -29.86
N ILE A 625 -1.26 -3.70 -30.15
CA ILE A 625 -2.26 -3.02 -29.33
C ILE A 625 -2.27 -3.59 -27.92
N LYS A 626 -2.25 -4.92 -27.77
CA LYS A 626 -2.20 -5.60 -26.48
C LYS A 626 -1.00 -5.19 -25.67
N LYS A 627 0.16 -5.13 -26.29
CA LYS A 627 1.43 -4.71 -25.66
C LYS A 627 1.41 -3.24 -25.25
N ASP A 628 0.98 -2.35 -26.15
CA ASP A 628 1.04 -0.90 -25.95
C ASP A 628 -0.01 -0.40 -24.94
N PHE A 629 -1.09 -1.14 -24.76
CA PHE A 629 -2.19 -0.78 -23.86
C PHE A 629 -2.34 -1.73 -22.68
N PHE A 630 -1.47 -2.74 -22.50
CA PHE A 630 -1.51 -3.72 -21.41
C PHE A 630 -2.90 -4.39 -21.28
N LEU A 631 -3.43 -4.91 -22.37
CA LEU A 631 -4.77 -5.53 -22.37
C LEU A 631 -4.73 -6.97 -21.84
N ASP A 632 -5.73 -7.36 -21.06
CA ASP A 632 -5.90 -8.73 -20.52
C ASP A 632 -6.83 -9.60 -21.39
N ILE A 633 -6.99 -9.27 -22.64
CA ILE A 633 -7.92 -9.93 -23.54
C ILE A 633 -7.15 -10.91 -24.43
N SER A 634 -7.69 -12.12 -24.63
CA SER A 634 -7.20 -13.06 -25.65
C SER A 634 -7.89 -12.82 -26.99
N LEU A 635 -7.22 -13.21 -28.09
CA LEU A 635 -7.81 -13.12 -29.44
C LEU A 635 -9.15 -13.87 -29.58
N ASN A 636 -9.37 -14.89 -28.75
CA ASN A 636 -10.62 -15.69 -28.79
C ASN A 636 -11.77 -15.01 -28.02
N GLN A 637 -11.48 -13.97 -27.24
CA GLN A 637 -12.47 -13.21 -26.46
C GLN A 637 -12.89 -11.92 -27.18
N THR A 638 -12.24 -11.57 -28.27
CA THR A 638 -12.51 -10.38 -29.09
C THR A 638 -13.24 -10.77 -30.38
#